data_d23503502137e116e6dc2c24a0ee3850
#
_entry.id   d23503502137e116e6dc2c24a0ee3850
#
_cell.length_a   1.000
_cell.length_b   1.000
_cell.length_c   1.000
_cell.angle_alpha   90.00
_cell.angle_beta   90.00
_cell.angle_gamma   90.00
#
_symmetry.space_group_name_H-M   'P 1'
#
loop_
_entity.id
_entity.type
_entity.pdbx_description
1 polymer ?
#
loop_
_entity_poly.entity_id
_entity_poly.type
_entity_poly.pdbx_seq_one_letter_code
_entity_poly.pdbx_strand_id
1 'polypeptide(L)'
;MFDKLLIANRGAIACRILRTLRTLQVKGVAVYSEADAASLHLMQADEAHSLGEGGAAGTYLAVDKILAIAKASGAKAIHPGYGFLSENAGFAQACEDAGIAFVGPTPGQLRVFGLKHTARALARQHGVPMLEGTELLDSLESAIAAAHTIGYPVMLKSTAGGGGIGMRVCRSAEELADSFEAVKRLGQNNFSDAGVFIEKYIQRARHLEVQVFGDGQGEVLALGVRDCSVQRRNQKVLEETPAPNLPHGMAEELCIAAVKLARAVNYRSAGTVEFVFDSEDQRFYFLEVNTRLQVEHGVTEQVWGVDLVSWMVQLAAGDLPPLDQLQAGLKPVGHAIQARLYAEDPGRDFQPCPGLLTAADFPPADGRSLRIDTWVEAGCEIPPYFDPMIAKLISWAPTREDASAGLIDALNETRLYGVETNRDYLRQIIADAPFSSGQPWTRCLEDLVYHADTFEVLSGGTQTSVQDYPGRLGYWAVGVPPSGPMDSRALRQGNGLLGNPEGCAALEVTMSGPLLRFNTDAVVAVTGAHIPITLDGQSCAMNTALFVSAGSTLSLGTIAGAGVRSYLCVRGGLDVPDYLGSKSTFTLGQFGGHGGRALRAGDVLHIVPLVERSAGQRIADEALEALTDVRRMRVIYGPHAAPEYFTEAYIERFFATDWEVHFNSSRTGVRLIGPKPEWVRADGGEAGLHPSNIHDNPYAIGAVDFTGDMPVILGPDGPSLGGFVCPVTIIEADLWQLGQLKAGDKVRFTPVSVEACHAERCGSALASEGYIPDAENPSTATPSSRASSLPQGNANFRRSELVREDYSPDAENPSTATPSSRASQIPQSTANSRRSELVREGYIPDAENPSTAPDSSRTSPLLQGTANFRRSELVREGYSPDAENPSAATPSSRASSLPQGTANSR
;
A
#
# COMPACT_ATOMS: atom_id res chain seq x y z
N MET A 1 -5.89 7.63 -39.66
CA MET A 1 -5.78 7.56 -38.18
C MET A 1 -7.08 8.07 -37.55
N PHE A 2 -7.48 7.57 -36.38
CA PHE A 2 -8.67 8.06 -35.66
C PHE A 2 -8.42 9.41 -35.00
N ASP A 3 -9.45 10.28 -34.96
CA ASP A 3 -9.38 11.53 -34.19
C ASP A 3 -9.50 11.26 -32.69
N LYS A 4 -10.31 10.26 -32.31
CA LYS A 4 -10.65 9.95 -30.94
C LYS A 4 -10.92 8.45 -30.73
N LEU A 5 -10.40 7.88 -29.63
CA LEU A 5 -10.53 6.48 -29.25
C LEU A 5 -10.94 6.36 -27.79
N LEU A 6 -11.93 5.50 -27.50
CA LEU A 6 -12.33 5.17 -26.14
C LEU A 6 -11.56 3.95 -25.63
N ILE A 7 -11.11 4.00 -24.37
CA ILE A 7 -10.43 2.93 -23.66
C ILE A 7 -11.44 2.25 -22.74
N ALA A 8 -11.89 1.05 -23.11
CA ALA A 8 -12.86 0.27 -22.31
C ALA A 8 -12.14 -0.57 -21.24
N ASN A 9 -11.32 0.09 -20.42
CA ASN A 9 -10.51 -0.55 -19.37
C ASN A 9 -10.08 0.47 -18.32
N ARG A 10 -9.34 0.00 -17.29
CA ARG A 10 -8.82 0.79 -16.17
C ARG A 10 -7.35 0.48 -15.89
N GLY A 11 -6.82 1.18 -14.88
CA GLY A 11 -5.54 0.83 -14.29
C GLY A 11 -4.34 0.97 -15.23
N ALA A 12 -3.32 0.14 -15.03
CA ALA A 12 -2.06 0.22 -15.76
C ALA A 12 -2.20 0.10 -17.29
N ILE A 13 -3.16 -0.70 -17.78
CA ILE A 13 -3.39 -0.83 -19.23
C ILE A 13 -4.04 0.42 -19.83
N ALA A 14 -4.92 1.10 -19.10
CA ALA A 14 -5.50 2.36 -19.58
C ALA A 14 -4.42 3.44 -19.69
N CYS A 15 -3.55 3.59 -18.68
CA CYS A 15 -2.37 4.48 -18.75
C CYS A 15 -1.44 4.12 -19.91
N ARG A 16 -1.21 2.81 -20.13
CA ARG A 16 -0.36 2.31 -21.22
C ARG A 16 -0.92 2.69 -22.61
N ILE A 17 -2.22 2.51 -22.81
CA ILE A 17 -2.87 2.86 -24.07
C ILE A 17 -2.84 4.37 -24.28
N LEU A 18 -3.17 5.18 -23.25
CA LEU A 18 -3.13 6.65 -23.34
C LEU A 18 -1.75 7.18 -23.75
N ARG A 19 -0.67 6.59 -23.23
CA ARG A 19 0.70 6.94 -23.62
C ARG A 19 0.93 6.79 -25.11
N THR A 20 0.48 5.66 -25.69
CA THR A 20 0.57 5.41 -27.15
C THR A 20 -0.34 6.36 -27.95
N LEU A 21 -1.59 6.58 -27.51
CA LEU A 21 -2.50 7.49 -28.17
C LEU A 21 -1.93 8.91 -28.26
N ARG A 22 -1.27 9.37 -27.20
CA ARG A 22 -0.58 10.67 -27.19
C ARG A 22 0.54 10.73 -28.23
N THR A 23 1.34 9.67 -28.37
CA THR A 23 2.39 9.56 -29.41
C THR A 23 1.78 9.58 -30.81
N LEU A 24 0.64 8.93 -31.00
CA LEU A 24 -0.10 8.89 -32.27
C LEU A 24 -0.95 10.14 -32.54
N GLN A 25 -0.97 11.09 -31.60
CA GLN A 25 -1.82 12.30 -31.65
C GLN A 25 -3.32 11.99 -31.75
N VAL A 26 -3.76 10.89 -31.14
CA VAL A 26 -5.16 10.46 -31.04
C VAL A 26 -5.68 10.83 -29.66
N LYS A 27 -6.84 11.50 -29.59
CA LYS A 27 -7.48 11.83 -28.32
C LYS A 27 -7.99 10.59 -27.61
N GLY A 28 -7.64 10.45 -26.32
CA GLY A 28 -8.04 9.35 -25.47
C GLY A 28 -9.27 9.67 -24.62
N VAL A 29 -10.32 8.85 -24.72
CA VAL A 29 -11.50 8.90 -23.84
C VAL A 29 -11.37 7.78 -22.81
N ALA A 30 -11.24 8.12 -21.53
CA ALA A 30 -11.23 7.16 -20.43
C ALA A 30 -12.63 6.93 -19.87
N VAL A 31 -12.88 5.71 -19.39
CA VAL A 31 -14.06 5.41 -18.57
C VAL A 31 -13.62 4.97 -17.17
N TYR A 32 -14.43 5.23 -16.16
CA TYR A 32 -14.10 4.88 -14.78
C TYR A 32 -15.32 4.55 -13.93
N SER A 33 -15.14 3.65 -12.96
CA SER A 33 -16.06 3.50 -11.84
C SER A 33 -15.75 4.54 -10.77
N GLU A 34 -16.71 4.88 -9.90
CA GLU A 34 -16.45 5.83 -8.81
C GLU A 34 -15.30 5.38 -7.89
N ALA A 35 -15.06 4.08 -7.76
CA ALA A 35 -13.92 3.54 -7.03
C ALA A 35 -12.55 3.87 -7.66
N ASP A 36 -12.52 4.25 -8.95
CA ASP A 36 -11.32 4.62 -9.68
C ASP A 36 -11.20 6.14 -9.90
N ALA A 37 -12.03 6.97 -9.26
CA ALA A 37 -12.08 8.42 -9.50
C ALA A 37 -10.76 9.15 -9.25
N ALA A 38 -9.86 8.59 -8.44
CA ALA A 38 -8.51 9.11 -8.19
C ALA A 38 -7.41 8.44 -9.03
N SER A 39 -7.75 7.60 -10.01
CA SER A 39 -6.77 6.85 -10.80
C SER A 39 -6.03 7.74 -11.81
N LEU A 40 -4.72 7.54 -11.94
CA LEU A 40 -3.83 8.31 -12.81
C LEU A 40 -4.29 8.36 -14.29
N HIS A 41 -4.93 7.30 -14.80
CA HIS A 41 -5.38 7.27 -16.19
C HIS A 41 -6.43 8.36 -16.51
N LEU A 42 -7.19 8.84 -15.52
CA LEU A 42 -8.16 9.92 -15.74
C LEU A 42 -7.48 11.26 -15.98
N MET A 43 -6.40 11.54 -15.24
CA MET A 43 -5.61 12.75 -15.44
C MET A 43 -4.81 12.75 -16.76
N GLN A 44 -4.53 11.56 -17.30
CA GLN A 44 -3.82 11.38 -18.56
C GLN A 44 -4.71 11.41 -19.79
N ALA A 45 -6.02 11.24 -19.63
CA ALA A 45 -7.00 11.23 -20.71
C ALA A 45 -7.41 12.65 -21.15
N ASP A 46 -7.82 12.81 -22.41
CA ASP A 46 -8.40 14.05 -22.91
C ASP A 46 -9.83 14.25 -22.43
N GLU A 47 -10.56 13.15 -22.23
CA GLU A 47 -11.92 13.12 -21.70
C GLU A 47 -12.08 11.91 -20.77
N ALA A 48 -12.85 12.05 -19.68
CA ALA A 48 -13.17 10.98 -18.75
C ALA A 48 -14.67 10.92 -18.45
N HIS A 49 -15.25 9.71 -18.46
CA HIS A 49 -16.68 9.50 -18.27
C HIS A 49 -16.93 8.44 -17.21
N SER A 50 -17.80 8.75 -16.24
CA SER A 50 -18.19 7.83 -15.18
C SER A 50 -19.10 6.71 -15.71
N LEU A 51 -18.82 5.48 -15.26
CA LEU A 51 -19.68 4.31 -15.41
C LEU A 51 -20.64 4.13 -14.21
N GLY A 52 -20.50 4.99 -13.19
CA GLY A 52 -21.24 4.92 -11.93
C GLY A 52 -20.58 4.05 -10.87
N GLU A 53 -21.31 3.81 -9.80
CA GLU A 53 -20.89 2.99 -8.66
C GLU A 53 -21.03 1.49 -8.95
N GLY A 54 -20.31 0.65 -8.19
CA GLY A 54 -20.45 -0.80 -8.16
C GLY A 54 -19.25 -1.57 -8.72
N GLY A 55 -19.38 -2.90 -8.71
CA GLY A 55 -18.37 -3.82 -9.23
C GLY A 55 -18.35 -3.90 -10.76
N ALA A 56 -17.51 -4.77 -11.29
CA ALA A 56 -17.23 -4.89 -12.73
C ALA A 56 -18.50 -5.10 -13.59
N ALA A 57 -19.47 -5.90 -13.13
CA ALA A 57 -20.70 -6.19 -13.88
C ALA A 57 -21.54 -4.94 -14.18
N GLY A 58 -21.61 -4.00 -13.25
CA GLY A 58 -22.36 -2.75 -13.42
C GLY A 58 -21.56 -1.63 -14.07
N THR A 59 -20.25 -1.81 -14.28
CA THR A 59 -19.31 -0.79 -14.76
C THR A 59 -18.55 -1.27 -15.99
N TYR A 60 -17.35 -1.80 -15.86
CA TYR A 60 -16.45 -2.18 -16.97
C TYR A 60 -16.95 -3.36 -17.85
N LEU A 61 -17.96 -4.11 -17.39
CA LEU A 61 -18.63 -5.15 -18.18
C LEU A 61 -19.98 -4.68 -18.76
N ALA A 62 -20.39 -3.43 -18.49
CA ALA A 62 -21.67 -2.88 -18.95
C ALA A 62 -21.55 -2.38 -20.40
N VAL A 63 -21.73 -3.28 -21.37
CA VAL A 63 -21.61 -3.04 -22.82
C VAL A 63 -22.40 -1.79 -23.26
N ASP A 64 -23.68 -1.71 -22.87
CA ASP A 64 -24.55 -0.61 -23.30
C ASP A 64 -24.06 0.76 -22.82
N LYS A 65 -23.55 0.85 -21.57
CA LYS A 65 -22.97 2.09 -21.02
C LYS A 65 -21.73 2.52 -21.81
N ILE A 66 -20.82 1.58 -22.07
CA ILE A 66 -19.57 1.86 -22.78
C ILE A 66 -19.86 2.33 -24.21
N LEU A 67 -20.79 1.67 -24.92
CA LEU A 67 -21.20 2.07 -26.28
C LEU A 67 -21.92 3.44 -26.29
N ALA A 68 -22.75 3.71 -25.29
CA ALA A 68 -23.41 5.01 -25.16
C ALA A 68 -22.37 6.14 -24.96
N ILE A 69 -21.36 5.93 -24.10
CA ILE A 69 -20.26 6.88 -23.90
C ILE A 69 -19.45 7.06 -25.19
N ALA A 70 -19.12 5.96 -25.91
CA ALA A 70 -18.37 6.04 -27.16
C ALA A 70 -19.11 6.88 -28.22
N LYS A 71 -20.43 6.71 -28.34
CA LYS A 71 -21.28 7.50 -29.25
C LYS A 71 -21.36 8.95 -28.82
N ALA A 72 -21.56 9.22 -27.51
CA ALA A 72 -21.70 10.57 -26.97
C ALA A 72 -20.39 11.38 -27.08
N SER A 73 -19.24 10.75 -26.80
CA SER A 73 -17.92 11.38 -26.95
C SER A 73 -17.48 11.54 -28.41
N GLY A 74 -18.13 10.85 -29.33
CA GLY A 74 -17.74 10.83 -30.75
C GLY A 74 -16.52 9.96 -31.03
N ALA A 75 -16.15 9.03 -30.14
CA ALA A 75 -15.07 8.09 -30.37
C ALA A 75 -15.36 7.18 -31.57
N LYS A 76 -14.38 7.02 -32.45
CA LYS A 76 -14.48 6.22 -33.68
C LYS A 76 -13.97 4.81 -33.51
N ALA A 77 -13.24 4.53 -32.42
CA ALA A 77 -12.71 3.24 -32.10
C ALA A 77 -12.78 2.99 -30.57
N ILE A 78 -12.80 1.70 -30.19
CA ILE A 78 -12.72 1.26 -28.80
C ILE A 78 -11.55 0.30 -28.66
N HIS A 79 -10.64 0.59 -27.71
CA HIS A 79 -9.59 -0.34 -27.31
C HIS A 79 -9.98 -1.03 -26.00
N PRO A 80 -10.17 -2.36 -25.98
CA PRO A 80 -10.63 -3.07 -24.79
C PRO A 80 -9.51 -3.38 -23.77
N GLY A 81 -8.24 -3.17 -24.12
CA GLY A 81 -7.10 -3.56 -23.30
C GLY A 81 -6.98 -5.08 -23.14
N TYR A 82 -6.86 -5.56 -21.90
CA TYR A 82 -6.91 -6.96 -21.51
C TYR A 82 -7.89 -7.16 -20.35
N GLY A 83 -8.41 -8.39 -20.15
CA GLY A 83 -9.47 -8.66 -19.17
C GLY A 83 -10.81 -8.04 -19.60
N PHE A 84 -11.78 -7.97 -18.69
CA PHE A 84 -13.12 -7.42 -18.94
C PHE A 84 -13.74 -7.85 -20.26
N LEU A 85 -13.96 -6.93 -21.19
CA LEU A 85 -14.62 -7.17 -22.48
C LEU A 85 -13.66 -7.49 -23.64
N SER A 86 -12.34 -7.63 -23.39
CA SER A 86 -11.34 -7.79 -24.45
C SER A 86 -11.51 -9.06 -25.30
N GLU A 87 -12.09 -10.14 -24.76
CA GLU A 87 -12.35 -11.40 -25.42
C GLU A 87 -13.86 -11.66 -25.63
N ASN A 88 -14.70 -10.62 -25.44
CA ASN A 88 -16.13 -10.74 -25.58
C ASN A 88 -16.58 -10.54 -27.04
N ALA A 89 -16.91 -11.64 -27.71
CA ALA A 89 -17.34 -11.61 -29.11
C ALA A 89 -18.63 -10.81 -29.33
N GLY A 90 -19.53 -10.79 -28.35
CA GLY A 90 -20.77 -9.99 -28.40
C GLY A 90 -20.50 -8.50 -28.35
N PHE A 91 -19.55 -8.07 -27.51
CA PHE A 91 -19.12 -6.67 -27.44
C PHE A 91 -18.43 -6.22 -28.72
N ALA A 92 -17.51 -7.03 -29.24
CA ALA A 92 -16.86 -6.74 -30.51
C ALA A 92 -17.88 -6.60 -31.66
N GLN A 93 -18.88 -7.48 -31.72
CA GLN A 93 -19.98 -7.41 -32.70
C GLN A 93 -20.80 -6.12 -32.49
N ALA A 94 -21.17 -5.80 -31.28
CA ALA A 94 -21.94 -4.58 -30.96
C ALA A 94 -21.20 -3.29 -31.31
N CYS A 95 -19.85 -3.28 -31.21
CA CYS A 95 -19.03 -2.18 -31.70
C CYS A 95 -19.14 -2.05 -33.23
N GLU A 96 -18.96 -3.15 -33.97
CA GLU A 96 -19.06 -3.18 -35.45
C GLU A 96 -20.48 -2.76 -35.93
N ASP A 97 -21.53 -3.28 -35.31
CA ASP A 97 -22.93 -2.92 -35.59
C ASP A 97 -23.21 -1.43 -35.31
N ALA A 98 -22.49 -0.82 -34.37
CA ALA A 98 -22.57 0.60 -34.05
C ALA A 98 -21.70 1.48 -34.98
N GLY A 99 -20.96 0.90 -35.94
CA GLY A 99 -20.00 1.63 -36.79
C GLY A 99 -18.78 2.16 -36.02
N ILE A 100 -18.40 1.53 -34.89
CA ILE A 100 -17.23 1.86 -34.06
C ILE A 100 -16.20 0.74 -34.26
N ALA A 101 -14.96 1.09 -34.61
CA ALA A 101 -13.91 0.12 -34.81
C ALA A 101 -13.52 -0.56 -33.48
N PHE A 102 -13.60 -1.88 -33.40
CA PHE A 102 -13.06 -2.65 -32.29
C PHE A 102 -11.56 -2.88 -32.52
N VAL A 103 -10.71 -2.36 -31.62
CA VAL A 103 -9.24 -2.52 -31.70
C VAL A 103 -8.86 -3.88 -31.15
N GLY A 104 -8.89 -4.89 -32.03
CA GLY A 104 -8.66 -6.29 -31.67
C GLY A 104 -9.05 -7.23 -32.78
N PRO A 105 -9.16 -8.55 -32.48
CA PRO A 105 -9.61 -9.57 -33.45
C PRO A 105 -11.07 -9.35 -33.85
N THR A 106 -11.47 -10.04 -34.91
CA THR A 106 -12.88 -10.05 -35.36
C THR A 106 -13.77 -10.84 -34.39
N PRO A 107 -15.09 -10.54 -34.34
CA PRO A 107 -16.03 -11.36 -33.57
C PRO A 107 -16.00 -12.86 -33.91
N GLY A 108 -15.73 -13.19 -35.16
CA GLY A 108 -15.57 -14.58 -35.60
C GLY A 108 -14.36 -15.28 -35.00
N GLN A 109 -13.22 -14.61 -34.99
CA GLN A 109 -11.97 -15.09 -34.37
C GLN A 109 -12.10 -15.27 -32.86
N LEU A 110 -12.75 -14.29 -32.17
CA LEU A 110 -13.07 -14.38 -30.75
C LEU A 110 -13.94 -15.62 -30.44
N ARG A 111 -14.94 -15.95 -31.29
CA ARG A 111 -15.77 -17.15 -31.11
C ARG A 111 -14.98 -18.44 -31.34
N VAL A 112 -14.12 -18.52 -32.38
CA VAL A 112 -13.35 -19.72 -32.70
C VAL A 112 -12.38 -20.07 -31.57
N PHE A 113 -11.64 -19.10 -31.05
CA PHE A 113 -10.63 -19.33 -30.00
C PHE A 113 -11.18 -19.25 -28.57
N GLY A 114 -12.32 -18.60 -28.36
CA GLY A 114 -12.95 -18.48 -27.05
C GLY A 114 -13.49 -19.80 -26.49
N LEU A 115 -13.73 -20.80 -27.36
CA LEU A 115 -14.12 -22.14 -26.92
C LEU A 115 -12.93 -23.09 -27.04
N LYS A 116 -12.52 -23.69 -25.94
CA LYS A 116 -11.33 -24.58 -25.90
C LYS A 116 -11.41 -25.75 -26.89
N HIS A 117 -12.59 -26.37 -27.06
CA HIS A 117 -12.77 -27.49 -27.97
C HIS A 117 -12.61 -27.08 -29.43
N THR A 118 -13.11 -25.91 -29.87
CA THR A 118 -12.95 -25.42 -31.22
C THR A 118 -11.50 -25.05 -31.53
N ALA A 119 -10.82 -24.39 -30.60
CA ALA A 119 -9.40 -24.08 -30.72
C ALA A 119 -8.54 -25.34 -30.80
N ARG A 120 -8.83 -26.37 -29.98
CA ARG A 120 -8.14 -27.67 -30.02
C ARG A 120 -8.40 -28.43 -31.35
N ALA A 121 -9.65 -28.43 -31.83
CA ALA A 121 -9.98 -29.05 -33.11
C ALA A 121 -9.20 -28.40 -34.26
N LEU A 122 -9.13 -27.06 -34.29
CA LEU A 122 -8.35 -26.31 -35.26
C LEU A 122 -6.86 -26.64 -35.17
N ALA A 123 -6.29 -26.68 -33.96
CA ALA A 123 -4.89 -27.02 -33.73
C ALA A 123 -4.56 -28.40 -34.22
N ARG A 124 -5.44 -29.40 -33.97
CA ARG A 124 -5.31 -30.78 -34.48
C ARG A 124 -5.35 -30.83 -36.00
N GLN A 125 -6.33 -30.12 -36.62
CA GLN A 125 -6.49 -30.06 -38.11
C GLN A 125 -5.23 -29.51 -38.78
N HIS A 126 -4.56 -28.57 -38.11
CA HIS A 126 -3.35 -27.95 -38.64
C HIS A 126 -2.04 -28.60 -38.11
N GLY A 127 -2.13 -29.78 -37.46
CA GLY A 127 -0.97 -30.55 -37.02
C GLY A 127 -0.11 -29.85 -36.00
N VAL A 128 -0.70 -28.98 -35.13
CA VAL A 128 -0.04 -28.43 -33.99
C VAL A 128 0.01 -29.49 -32.89
N PRO A 129 1.16 -29.74 -32.21
CA PRO A 129 1.26 -30.76 -31.19
C PRO A 129 0.25 -30.54 -30.05
N MET A 130 -0.44 -31.65 -29.67
CA MET A 130 -1.46 -31.65 -28.64
C MET A 130 -1.11 -32.63 -27.54
N LEU A 131 -1.40 -32.26 -26.26
CA LEU A 131 -1.38 -33.25 -25.19
C LEU A 131 -2.34 -34.40 -25.50
N GLU A 132 -1.93 -35.62 -25.16
CA GLU A 132 -2.83 -36.76 -25.12
C GLU A 132 -4.01 -36.46 -24.22
N GLY A 133 -5.20 -36.59 -24.73
CA GLY A 133 -6.42 -36.25 -24.02
C GLY A 133 -7.66 -36.76 -24.72
N THR A 134 -8.80 -36.54 -24.09
CA THR A 134 -10.09 -36.99 -24.57
C THR A 134 -10.85 -35.87 -25.25
N GLU A 135 -11.85 -36.24 -26.04
CA GLU A 135 -13.01 -35.40 -26.32
C GLU A 135 -13.87 -35.26 -25.04
N LEU A 136 -15.04 -34.65 -25.17
CA LEU A 136 -15.97 -34.52 -24.05
C LEU A 136 -16.34 -35.89 -23.49
N LEU A 137 -16.35 -35.99 -22.18
CA LEU A 137 -16.66 -37.20 -21.46
C LEU A 137 -18.06 -37.11 -20.86
N ASP A 138 -18.87 -38.10 -21.12
CA ASP A 138 -20.27 -38.15 -20.70
C ASP A 138 -20.43 -38.78 -19.31
N SER A 139 -19.50 -39.66 -18.89
CA SER A 139 -19.60 -40.41 -17.64
C SER A 139 -18.25 -40.59 -16.95
N LEU A 140 -18.30 -40.89 -15.64
CA LEU A 140 -17.14 -41.20 -14.82
C LEU A 140 -16.44 -42.47 -15.32
N GLU A 141 -17.18 -43.48 -15.78
CA GLU A 141 -16.60 -44.74 -16.27
C GLU A 141 -15.76 -44.50 -17.54
N SER A 142 -16.27 -43.66 -18.47
CA SER A 142 -15.49 -43.26 -19.63
C SER A 142 -14.25 -42.45 -19.28
N ALA A 143 -14.34 -41.62 -18.24
CA ALA A 143 -13.21 -40.84 -17.71
C ALA A 143 -12.12 -41.73 -17.13
N ILE A 144 -12.48 -42.73 -16.28
CA ILE A 144 -11.53 -43.69 -15.72
C ILE A 144 -10.87 -44.54 -16.80
N ALA A 145 -11.63 -45.04 -17.78
CA ALA A 145 -11.09 -45.86 -18.89
C ALA A 145 -10.08 -45.02 -19.73
N ALA A 146 -10.41 -43.78 -20.04
CA ALA A 146 -9.53 -42.87 -20.76
C ALA A 146 -8.26 -42.53 -19.95
N ALA A 147 -8.39 -42.28 -18.66
CA ALA A 147 -7.26 -41.99 -17.77
C ALA A 147 -6.29 -43.17 -17.65
N HIS A 148 -6.80 -44.41 -17.67
CA HIS A 148 -5.94 -45.59 -17.73
C HIS A 148 -5.17 -45.70 -19.06
N THR A 149 -5.78 -45.29 -20.16
CA THR A 149 -5.11 -45.30 -21.48
C THR A 149 -4.03 -44.22 -21.58
N ILE A 150 -4.32 -43.00 -21.12
CA ILE A 150 -3.39 -41.84 -21.10
C ILE A 150 -2.25 -42.06 -20.06
N GLY A 151 -2.54 -42.79 -18.98
CA GLY A 151 -1.64 -43.01 -17.86
C GLY A 151 -1.64 -41.85 -16.86
N TYR A 152 -1.83 -42.18 -15.57
CA TYR A 152 -1.76 -41.21 -14.48
C TYR A 152 -0.35 -40.61 -14.30
N PRO A 153 -0.22 -39.36 -13.80
CA PRO A 153 -1.30 -38.44 -13.45
C PRO A 153 -1.98 -37.82 -14.67
N VAL A 154 -3.26 -37.48 -14.50
CA VAL A 154 -4.07 -36.80 -15.52
C VAL A 154 -4.67 -35.50 -14.95
N MET A 155 -4.98 -34.54 -15.84
CA MET A 155 -5.68 -33.32 -15.51
C MET A 155 -7.12 -33.40 -15.97
N LEU A 156 -8.06 -33.36 -15.03
CA LEU A 156 -9.50 -33.26 -15.33
C LEU A 156 -9.84 -31.78 -15.49
N LYS A 157 -10.47 -31.41 -16.59
CA LYS A 157 -10.77 -30.01 -16.95
C LYS A 157 -12.24 -29.83 -17.35
N SER A 158 -12.84 -28.71 -16.97
CA SER A 158 -14.08 -28.21 -17.54
C SER A 158 -13.83 -27.56 -18.90
N THR A 159 -14.77 -27.71 -19.86
CA THR A 159 -14.72 -27.08 -21.18
C THR A 159 -14.72 -25.59 -21.17
N ALA A 160 -15.46 -25.01 -20.24
CA ALA A 160 -15.58 -23.57 -20.01
C ALA A 160 -14.87 -23.21 -18.72
N GLY A 161 -13.59 -22.89 -18.77
CA GLY A 161 -12.82 -22.47 -17.60
C GLY A 161 -11.55 -21.75 -18.03
N GLY A 162 -11.26 -20.62 -17.40
CA GLY A 162 -10.03 -19.86 -17.57
C GLY A 162 -9.32 -19.67 -16.23
N GLY A 163 -8.01 -19.37 -16.24
CA GLY A 163 -7.26 -19.02 -15.02
C GLY A 163 -7.19 -20.12 -13.96
N GLY A 164 -7.29 -21.40 -14.34
CA GLY A 164 -7.18 -22.54 -13.41
C GLY A 164 -8.48 -22.95 -12.71
N ILE A 165 -9.59 -22.24 -12.94
CA ILE A 165 -10.90 -22.60 -12.39
C ILE A 165 -11.46 -23.81 -13.15
N GLY A 166 -11.93 -24.83 -12.42
CA GLY A 166 -12.50 -26.06 -13.01
C GLY A 166 -11.44 -27.06 -13.50
N MET A 167 -10.24 -27.06 -12.91
CA MET A 167 -9.19 -28.04 -13.17
C MET A 167 -8.80 -28.79 -11.90
N ARG A 168 -8.53 -30.11 -12.02
CA ARG A 168 -8.04 -30.97 -10.93
C ARG A 168 -7.01 -31.97 -11.43
N VAL A 169 -5.88 -32.06 -10.76
CA VAL A 169 -4.91 -33.13 -10.98
C VAL A 169 -5.41 -34.39 -10.28
N CYS A 170 -5.48 -35.49 -11.01
CA CYS A 170 -5.87 -36.80 -10.48
C CYS A 170 -4.71 -37.77 -10.69
N ARG A 171 -4.20 -38.33 -9.59
CA ARG A 171 -3.07 -39.27 -9.58
C ARG A 171 -3.49 -40.72 -9.58
N SER A 172 -4.79 -40.97 -9.34
CA SER A 172 -5.39 -42.29 -9.32
C SER A 172 -6.85 -42.24 -9.78
N ALA A 173 -7.45 -43.41 -9.99
CA ALA A 173 -8.87 -43.58 -10.36
C ALA A 173 -9.80 -43.08 -9.25
N GLU A 174 -9.40 -43.23 -7.98
CA GLU A 174 -10.12 -42.76 -6.81
C GLU A 174 -10.17 -41.21 -6.78
N GLU A 175 -9.01 -40.54 -6.93
CA GLU A 175 -8.94 -39.08 -6.99
C GLU A 175 -9.77 -38.52 -8.17
N LEU A 176 -9.80 -39.24 -9.30
CA LEU A 176 -10.60 -38.88 -10.46
C LEU A 176 -12.10 -38.98 -10.15
N ALA A 177 -12.52 -40.07 -9.50
CA ALA A 177 -13.92 -40.28 -9.12
C ALA A 177 -14.41 -39.19 -8.15
N ASP A 178 -13.62 -38.86 -7.14
CA ASP A 178 -13.94 -37.81 -6.15
C ASP A 178 -14.04 -36.42 -6.79
N SER A 179 -13.27 -36.19 -7.85
CA SER A 179 -13.17 -34.86 -8.48
C SER A 179 -14.16 -34.64 -9.63
N PHE A 180 -14.66 -35.69 -10.27
CA PHE A 180 -15.40 -35.61 -11.54
C PHE A 180 -16.68 -34.76 -11.42
N GLU A 181 -17.54 -35.08 -10.44
CA GLU A 181 -18.79 -34.36 -10.24
C GLU A 181 -18.56 -32.93 -9.74
N ALA A 182 -17.49 -32.70 -8.97
CA ALA A 182 -17.14 -31.35 -8.49
C ALA A 182 -16.70 -30.44 -9.64
N VAL A 183 -15.84 -30.92 -10.55
CA VAL A 183 -15.39 -30.14 -11.72
C VAL A 183 -16.54 -29.87 -12.69
N LYS A 184 -17.43 -30.86 -12.90
CA LYS A 184 -18.62 -30.73 -13.73
C LYS A 184 -19.58 -29.65 -13.22
N ARG A 185 -19.84 -29.63 -11.90
CA ARG A 185 -20.66 -28.61 -11.23
C ARG A 185 -20.03 -27.23 -11.30
N LEU A 186 -18.71 -27.11 -11.14
CA LEU A 186 -18.00 -25.83 -11.25
C LEU A 186 -18.11 -25.25 -12.66
N GLY A 187 -18.01 -26.09 -13.70
CA GLY A 187 -18.24 -25.67 -15.08
C GLY A 187 -19.65 -25.15 -15.31
N GLN A 188 -20.64 -25.88 -14.82
CA GLN A 188 -22.06 -25.51 -14.97
C GLN A 188 -22.38 -24.20 -14.25
N ASN A 189 -21.89 -24.03 -13.01
CA ASN A 189 -22.23 -22.86 -12.19
C ASN A 189 -21.56 -21.56 -12.65
N ASN A 190 -20.32 -21.65 -13.14
CA ASN A 190 -19.56 -20.46 -13.49
C ASN A 190 -19.65 -20.07 -14.97
N PHE A 191 -19.94 -21.05 -15.86
CA PHE A 191 -19.85 -20.85 -17.32
C PHE A 191 -21.05 -21.39 -18.09
N SER A 192 -22.06 -21.93 -17.41
CA SER A 192 -23.25 -22.56 -18.04
C SER A 192 -22.93 -23.75 -18.96
N ASP A 193 -21.77 -24.39 -18.76
CA ASP A 193 -21.31 -25.56 -19.53
C ASP A 193 -20.79 -26.64 -18.59
N ALA A 194 -21.41 -27.85 -18.67
CA ALA A 194 -21.07 -28.99 -17.82
C ALA A 194 -20.09 -29.97 -18.47
N GLY A 195 -19.55 -29.65 -19.65
CA GLY A 195 -18.59 -30.48 -20.36
C GLY A 195 -17.30 -30.67 -19.60
N VAL A 196 -16.79 -31.89 -19.54
CA VAL A 196 -15.47 -32.23 -18.95
C VAL A 196 -14.66 -33.08 -19.90
N PHE A 197 -13.34 -32.96 -19.82
CA PHE A 197 -12.38 -33.76 -20.55
C PHE A 197 -11.12 -34.01 -19.73
N ILE A 198 -10.29 -34.96 -20.13
CA ILE A 198 -9.04 -35.31 -19.46
C ILE A 198 -7.88 -35.10 -20.40
N GLU A 199 -6.76 -34.62 -19.83
CA GLU A 199 -5.46 -34.52 -20.53
C GLU A 199 -4.35 -35.12 -19.68
N LYS A 200 -3.27 -35.57 -20.33
CA LYS A 200 -2.02 -35.92 -19.64
C LYS A 200 -1.55 -34.75 -18.79
N TYR A 201 -1.17 -35.01 -17.56
CA TYR A 201 -0.58 -34.01 -16.65
C TYR A 201 0.95 -34.08 -16.74
N ILE A 202 1.56 -32.93 -16.98
CA ILE A 202 3.02 -32.76 -17.03
C ILE A 202 3.48 -32.19 -15.69
N GLN A 203 4.38 -32.91 -15.01
CA GLN A 203 4.80 -32.55 -13.66
C GLN A 203 5.75 -31.33 -13.63
N ARG A 204 6.70 -31.28 -14.58
CA ARG A 204 7.66 -30.15 -14.72
C ARG A 204 7.36 -29.34 -15.98
N ALA A 205 6.14 -28.86 -16.05
CA ALA A 205 5.64 -28.08 -17.17
C ALA A 205 6.20 -26.65 -17.14
N ARG A 206 6.73 -26.16 -18.28
CA ARG A 206 6.94 -24.72 -18.49
C ARG A 206 5.75 -24.17 -19.29
N HIS A 207 5.38 -22.96 -18.97
CA HIS A 207 4.35 -22.20 -19.69
C HIS A 207 5.03 -21.27 -20.66
N LEU A 208 5.07 -21.67 -21.92
CA LEU A 208 5.67 -20.90 -23.01
C LEU A 208 4.57 -20.31 -23.89
N GLU A 209 4.80 -19.10 -24.38
CA GLU A 209 3.82 -18.45 -25.23
C GLU A 209 4.48 -17.63 -26.34
N VAL A 210 3.82 -17.63 -27.51
CA VAL A 210 4.29 -16.90 -28.69
C VAL A 210 3.41 -15.68 -28.91
N GLN A 211 4.02 -14.50 -28.93
CA GLN A 211 3.34 -13.29 -29.38
C GLN A 211 3.13 -13.32 -30.88
N VAL A 212 1.89 -13.29 -31.33
CA VAL A 212 1.54 -13.15 -32.73
C VAL A 212 0.90 -11.79 -33.01
N PHE A 213 1.03 -11.33 -34.27
CA PHE A 213 0.34 -10.16 -34.80
C PHE A 213 -0.07 -10.41 -36.22
N GLY A 214 -1.36 -10.33 -36.50
CA GLY A 214 -1.92 -10.62 -37.86
C GLY A 214 -2.59 -9.38 -38.45
N ASP A 215 -2.58 -9.30 -39.79
CA ASP A 215 -3.23 -8.22 -40.57
C ASP A 215 -4.73 -8.44 -40.84
N GLY A 216 -5.24 -9.65 -40.54
CA GLY A 216 -6.61 -10.05 -40.88
C GLY A 216 -6.79 -10.51 -42.31
N GLN A 217 -5.73 -10.56 -43.11
CA GLN A 217 -5.76 -10.92 -44.54
C GLN A 217 -4.92 -12.18 -44.85
N GLY A 218 -4.28 -12.78 -43.84
CA GLY A 218 -3.50 -14.01 -43.95
C GLY A 218 -2.03 -13.86 -43.60
N GLU A 219 -1.50 -12.63 -43.51
CA GLU A 219 -0.15 -12.44 -43.02
C GLU A 219 -0.12 -12.34 -41.49
N VAL A 220 0.84 -13.06 -40.90
CA VAL A 220 1.02 -13.15 -39.44
C VAL A 220 2.50 -13.15 -39.11
N LEU A 221 2.89 -12.29 -38.19
CA LEU A 221 4.21 -12.21 -37.55
C LEU A 221 4.23 -12.94 -36.22
N ALA A 222 5.34 -13.61 -35.90
CA ALA A 222 5.68 -14.05 -34.54
C ALA A 222 6.79 -13.17 -33.96
N LEU A 223 6.60 -12.66 -32.77
CA LEU A 223 7.54 -11.79 -32.05
C LEU A 223 8.18 -12.52 -30.86
N GLY A 224 8.67 -13.74 -31.11
CA GLY A 224 9.42 -14.55 -30.15
C GLY A 224 8.56 -15.25 -29.10
N VAL A 225 9.28 -15.92 -28.21
CA VAL A 225 8.71 -16.77 -27.15
C VAL A 225 8.94 -16.12 -25.80
N ARG A 226 7.87 -16.01 -25.01
CA ARG A 226 7.93 -15.65 -23.58
C ARG A 226 7.88 -16.91 -22.74
N ASP A 227 8.58 -16.87 -21.61
CA ASP A 227 8.39 -17.82 -20.52
C ASP A 227 7.56 -17.18 -19.41
N CYS A 228 6.43 -17.80 -19.10
CA CYS A 228 5.50 -17.38 -18.06
C CYS A 228 5.31 -18.47 -17.01
N SER A 229 6.34 -19.31 -16.79
CA SER A 229 6.27 -20.46 -15.90
C SER A 229 6.23 -20.08 -14.42
N VAL A 230 6.75 -18.91 -14.06
CA VAL A 230 6.74 -18.45 -12.66
C VAL A 230 5.35 -18.01 -12.27
N GLN A 231 4.62 -18.92 -11.64
CA GLN A 231 3.20 -18.78 -11.33
C GLN A 231 2.93 -19.12 -9.87
N ARG A 232 2.01 -18.37 -9.28
CA ARG A 232 1.41 -18.69 -7.99
C ARG A 232 -0.04 -19.10 -8.21
N ARG A 233 -0.40 -20.35 -7.91
CA ARG A 233 -1.77 -20.86 -8.13
C ARG A 233 -2.32 -20.57 -9.55
N ASN A 234 -1.51 -20.81 -10.57
CA ASN A 234 -1.77 -20.53 -11.98
C ASN A 234 -1.87 -19.03 -12.34
N GLN A 235 -1.54 -18.12 -11.45
CA GLN A 235 -1.41 -16.69 -11.72
C GLN A 235 0.06 -16.37 -12.01
N LYS A 236 0.36 -15.83 -13.19
CA LYS A 236 1.70 -15.39 -13.59
C LYS A 236 2.16 -14.24 -12.66
N VAL A 237 3.40 -14.29 -12.18
CA VAL A 237 4.01 -13.27 -11.30
C VAL A 237 5.30 -12.70 -11.85
N LEU A 238 6.08 -13.52 -12.60
CA LEU A 238 7.23 -13.09 -13.39
C LEU A 238 7.11 -13.64 -14.80
N GLU A 239 7.48 -12.84 -15.79
CA GLU A 239 7.54 -13.22 -17.20
C GLU A 239 8.81 -12.70 -17.84
N GLU A 240 9.39 -13.47 -18.77
CA GLU A 240 10.62 -13.11 -19.45
C GLU A 240 10.62 -13.46 -20.93
N THR A 241 11.41 -12.74 -21.70
CA THR A 241 11.73 -13.06 -23.11
C THR A 241 13.13 -12.60 -23.45
N PRO A 242 13.89 -13.36 -24.29
CA PRO A 242 13.57 -14.71 -24.80
C PRO A 242 13.41 -15.74 -23.68
N ALA A 243 12.63 -16.79 -23.91
CA ALA A 243 12.50 -17.89 -22.95
C ALA A 243 13.88 -18.55 -22.75
N PRO A 244 14.40 -18.65 -21.50
CA PRO A 244 15.75 -19.12 -21.24
C PRO A 244 15.88 -20.64 -21.44
N ASN A 245 17.08 -21.10 -21.77
CA ASN A 245 17.47 -22.53 -21.78
C ASN A 245 16.53 -23.44 -22.57
N LEU A 246 15.95 -22.94 -23.68
CA LEU A 246 15.22 -23.80 -24.62
C LEU A 246 16.18 -24.63 -25.47
N PRO A 247 15.83 -25.87 -25.84
CA PRO A 247 16.56 -26.64 -26.83
C PRO A 247 16.74 -25.85 -28.14
N HIS A 248 17.86 -26.14 -28.82
CA HIS A 248 18.12 -25.50 -30.12
C HIS A 248 17.01 -25.76 -31.12
N GLY A 249 16.50 -24.71 -31.79
CA GLY A 249 15.41 -24.77 -32.73
C GLY A 249 14.00 -24.78 -32.14
N MET A 250 13.85 -25.00 -30.83
CA MET A 250 12.55 -25.08 -30.16
C MET A 250 11.73 -23.76 -30.26
N ALA A 251 12.41 -22.62 -30.12
CA ALA A 251 11.75 -21.33 -30.24
C ALA A 251 11.17 -21.11 -31.65
N GLU A 252 11.89 -21.52 -32.68
CA GLU A 252 11.44 -21.46 -34.08
C GLU A 252 10.26 -22.40 -34.31
N GLU A 253 10.29 -23.62 -33.78
CA GLU A 253 9.20 -24.58 -33.90
C GLU A 253 7.92 -24.05 -33.26
N LEU A 254 8.02 -23.46 -32.05
CA LEU A 254 6.90 -22.80 -31.37
C LEU A 254 6.32 -21.65 -32.20
N CYS A 255 7.19 -20.78 -32.76
CA CYS A 255 6.77 -19.68 -33.63
C CYS A 255 6.08 -20.18 -34.89
N ILE A 256 6.60 -21.22 -35.54
CA ILE A 256 6.00 -21.83 -36.74
C ILE A 256 4.60 -22.39 -36.42
N ALA A 257 4.46 -23.10 -35.30
CA ALA A 257 3.18 -23.66 -34.88
C ALA A 257 2.14 -22.54 -34.57
N ALA A 258 2.57 -21.47 -33.91
CA ALA A 258 1.71 -20.32 -33.58
C ALA A 258 1.25 -19.58 -34.85
N VAL A 259 2.18 -19.28 -35.78
CA VAL A 259 1.87 -18.61 -37.06
C VAL A 259 0.92 -19.47 -37.89
N LYS A 260 1.14 -20.78 -37.96
CA LYS A 260 0.28 -21.72 -38.71
C LYS A 260 -1.17 -21.69 -38.20
N LEU A 261 -1.33 -21.65 -36.87
CA LEU A 261 -2.66 -21.59 -36.23
C LEU A 261 -3.35 -20.24 -36.47
N ALA A 262 -2.63 -19.13 -36.32
CA ALA A 262 -3.18 -17.79 -36.52
C ALA A 262 -3.53 -17.54 -38.01
N ARG A 263 -2.71 -18.02 -38.98
CA ARG A 263 -3.00 -17.96 -40.42
C ARG A 263 -4.25 -18.75 -40.82
N ALA A 264 -4.53 -19.86 -40.13
CA ALA A 264 -5.71 -20.70 -40.42
C ALA A 264 -7.05 -19.95 -40.29
N VAL A 265 -7.07 -18.83 -39.53
CA VAL A 265 -8.27 -18.01 -39.32
C VAL A 265 -8.12 -16.59 -39.86
N ASN A 266 -7.08 -16.30 -40.65
CA ASN A 266 -6.70 -14.92 -41.02
C ASN A 266 -6.71 -13.99 -39.84
N TYR A 267 -5.95 -14.33 -38.79
CA TYR A 267 -5.97 -13.63 -37.52
C TYR A 267 -5.69 -12.13 -37.71
N ARG A 268 -6.45 -11.29 -36.99
CA ARG A 268 -6.31 -9.83 -36.99
C ARG A 268 -5.86 -9.32 -35.64
N SER A 269 -4.86 -8.42 -35.58
CA SER A 269 -4.39 -7.73 -34.40
C SER A 269 -3.44 -8.57 -33.54
N ALA A 270 -3.13 -8.10 -32.32
CA ALA A 270 -2.28 -8.80 -31.37
C ALA A 270 -3.01 -10.01 -30.77
N GLY A 271 -2.30 -11.10 -30.61
CA GLY A 271 -2.77 -12.31 -29.94
C GLY A 271 -1.60 -13.10 -29.41
N THR A 272 -1.88 -14.12 -28.60
CA THR A 272 -0.84 -14.98 -28.02
C THR A 272 -1.29 -16.44 -28.11
N VAL A 273 -0.39 -17.28 -28.62
CA VAL A 273 -0.59 -18.74 -28.62
C VAL A 273 0.21 -19.33 -27.48
N GLU A 274 -0.48 -19.97 -26.54
CA GLU A 274 0.11 -20.56 -25.33
C GLU A 274 0.37 -22.06 -25.52
N PHE A 275 1.51 -22.50 -24.97
CA PHE A 275 1.98 -23.89 -25.04
C PHE A 275 2.45 -24.36 -23.67
N VAL A 276 2.26 -25.63 -23.40
CA VAL A 276 2.90 -26.34 -22.29
C VAL A 276 4.13 -27.04 -22.83
N PHE A 277 5.30 -26.76 -22.26
CA PHE A 277 6.56 -27.42 -22.59
C PHE A 277 6.92 -28.41 -21.50
N ASP A 278 7.11 -29.67 -21.88
CA ASP A 278 7.59 -30.72 -21.00
C ASP A 278 9.11 -30.68 -20.97
N SER A 279 9.64 -30.30 -19.78
CA SER A 279 11.09 -30.18 -19.57
C SER A 279 11.80 -31.53 -19.55
N GLU A 280 11.10 -32.63 -19.26
CA GLU A 280 11.66 -34.00 -19.23
C GLU A 280 11.75 -34.59 -20.62
N ASP A 281 10.66 -34.51 -21.40
CA ASP A 281 10.58 -35.05 -22.77
C ASP A 281 11.07 -34.06 -23.84
N GLN A 282 11.29 -32.79 -23.48
CA GLN A 282 11.67 -31.69 -24.36
C GLN A 282 10.71 -31.50 -25.53
N ARG A 283 9.40 -31.59 -25.28
CA ARG A 283 8.33 -31.46 -26.24
C ARG A 283 7.35 -30.37 -25.81
N PHE A 284 6.77 -29.66 -26.77
CA PHE A 284 5.71 -28.70 -26.50
C PHE A 284 4.35 -29.19 -27.02
N TYR A 285 3.29 -28.67 -26.39
CA TYR A 285 1.92 -28.99 -26.69
C TYR A 285 1.07 -27.72 -26.61
N PHE A 286 0.14 -27.58 -27.57
CA PHE A 286 -0.79 -26.45 -27.60
C PHE A 286 -1.69 -26.44 -26.36
N LEU A 287 -1.85 -25.23 -25.78
CA LEU A 287 -2.72 -25.02 -24.63
C LEU A 287 -3.98 -24.24 -25.01
N GLU A 288 -3.81 -22.96 -25.41
CA GLU A 288 -4.92 -22.07 -25.81
C GLU A 288 -4.41 -20.88 -26.63
N VAL A 289 -5.35 -20.09 -27.16
CA VAL A 289 -5.06 -18.81 -27.82
C VAL A 289 -5.76 -17.70 -27.05
N ASN A 290 -5.00 -16.72 -26.59
CA ASN A 290 -5.54 -15.50 -26.02
C ASN A 290 -5.71 -14.47 -27.13
N THR A 291 -6.98 -14.14 -27.44
CA THR A 291 -7.36 -13.28 -28.55
C THR A 291 -7.37 -11.80 -28.16
N ARG A 292 -6.32 -11.37 -27.48
CA ARG A 292 -6.15 -10.02 -26.93
C ARG A 292 -4.69 -9.68 -26.71
N LEU A 293 -4.44 -8.42 -26.38
CA LEU A 293 -3.15 -8.02 -25.80
C LEU A 293 -2.96 -8.69 -24.43
N GLN A 294 -1.78 -9.21 -24.16
CA GLN A 294 -1.44 -9.82 -22.87
C GLN A 294 -0.94 -8.79 -21.87
N VAL A 295 -1.01 -9.10 -20.57
CA VAL A 295 -0.45 -8.26 -19.49
C VAL A 295 1.07 -8.09 -19.67
N GLU A 296 1.72 -9.18 -20.08
CA GLU A 296 3.17 -9.34 -20.26
C GLU A 296 3.70 -8.92 -21.66
N HIS A 297 2.87 -8.25 -22.48
CA HIS A 297 3.30 -7.76 -23.81
C HIS A 297 4.55 -6.86 -23.75
N GLY A 298 4.76 -6.18 -22.58
CA GLY A 298 5.83 -5.22 -22.40
C GLY A 298 7.22 -5.80 -22.56
N VAL A 299 7.46 -7.06 -22.15
CA VAL A 299 8.79 -7.70 -22.33
C VAL A 299 9.08 -7.93 -23.81
N THR A 300 8.06 -8.33 -24.61
CA THR A 300 8.21 -8.45 -26.07
C THR A 300 8.51 -7.11 -26.71
N GLU A 301 7.80 -6.05 -26.33
CA GLU A 301 8.04 -4.70 -26.83
C GLU A 301 9.48 -4.23 -26.55
N GLN A 302 10.02 -4.50 -25.35
CA GLN A 302 11.39 -4.10 -24.97
C GLN A 302 12.44 -4.84 -25.80
N VAL A 303 12.28 -6.13 -26.04
CA VAL A 303 13.25 -6.95 -26.80
C VAL A 303 13.16 -6.67 -28.30
N TRP A 304 11.97 -6.48 -28.84
CA TRP A 304 11.78 -6.27 -30.29
C TRP A 304 11.79 -4.80 -30.71
N GLY A 305 11.75 -3.86 -29.77
CA GLY A 305 11.72 -2.44 -30.07
C GLY A 305 10.45 -1.97 -30.78
N VAL A 306 9.30 -2.57 -30.45
CA VAL A 306 7.99 -2.27 -31.06
C VAL A 306 7.01 -1.74 -30.03
N ASP A 307 5.95 -1.07 -30.50
CA ASP A 307 4.78 -0.70 -29.71
C ASP A 307 3.56 -1.44 -30.26
N LEU A 308 3.17 -2.56 -29.63
CA LEU A 308 2.05 -3.39 -30.06
C LEU A 308 0.72 -2.65 -29.99
N VAL A 309 0.53 -1.75 -29.01
CA VAL A 309 -0.69 -0.94 -28.92
C VAL A 309 -0.76 0.03 -30.10
N SER A 310 0.36 0.63 -30.50
CA SER A 310 0.44 1.47 -31.69
C SER A 310 0.04 0.68 -32.96
N TRP A 311 0.60 -0.52 -33.12
CA TRP A 311 0.24 -1.39 -34.26
C TRP A 311 -1.24 -1.77 -34.26
N MET A 312 -1.81 -2.08 -33.10
CA MET A 312 -3.25 -2.42 -32.98
C MET A 312 -4.14 -1.24 -33.42
N VAL A 313 -3.81 -0.02 -32.98
CA VAL A 313 -4.57 1.20 -33.31
C VAL A 313 -4.41 1.54 -34.79
N GLN A 314 -3.19 1.49 -35.33
CA GLN A 314 -2.92 1.72 -36.76
C GLN A 314 -3.61 0.71 -37.67
N LEU A 315 -3.59 -0.57 -37.27
CA LEU A 315 -4.29 -1.63 -38.03
C LEU A 315 -5.80 -1.38 -38.05
N ALA A 316 -6.38 -1.05 -36.90
CA ALA A 316 -7.81 -0.74 -36.81
C ALA A 316 -8.21 0.51 -37.62
N ALA A 317 -7.28 1.46 -37.77
CA ALA A 317 -7.44 2.66 -38.59
C ALA A 317 -7.18 2.44 -40.09
N GLY A 318 -6.61 1.31 -40.47
CA GLY A 318 -6.17 1.03 -41.85
C GLY A 318 -4.87 1.73 -42.24
N ASP A 319 -4.09 2.21 -41.30
CA ASP A 319 -2.85 3.00 -41.49
C ASP A 319 -1.57 2.21 -41.17
N LEU A 320 -1.68 0.92 -40.78
CA LEU A 320 -0.51 0.07 -40.50
C LEU A 320 0.22 -0.28 -41.80
N PRO A 321 1.53 -0.12 -41.88
CA PRO A 321 2.33 -0.61 -43.01
C PRO A 321 2.16 -2.14 -43.19
N PRO A 322 2.34 -2.68 -44.41
CA PRO A 322 2.32 -4.13 -44.64
C PRO A 322 3.27 -4.86 -43.67
N LEU A 323 2.84 -6.05 -43.19
CA LEU A 323 3.59 -6.78 -42.15
C LEU A 323 4.96 -7.25 -42.63
N ASP A 324 5.14 -7.56 -43.93
CA ASP A 324 6.43 -7.91 -44.52
C ASP A 324 7.45 -6.76 -44.44
N GLN A 325 7.00 -5.51 -44.61
CA GLN A 325 7.84 -4.33 -44.46
C GLN A 325 8.24 -4.14 -43.00
N LEU A 326 7.32 -4.31 -42.06
CA LEU A 326 7.61 -4.26 -40.62
C LEU A 326 8.61 -5.34 -40.24
N GLN A 327 8.43 -6.57 -40.71
CA GLN A 327 9.29 -7.72 -40.42
C GLN A 327 10.75 -7.50 -40.87
N ALA A 328 10.95 -6.87 -42.02
CA ALA A 328 12.29 -6.68 -42.60
C ALA A 328 13.25 -5.90 -41.69
N GLY A 329 12.71 -5.05 -40.78
CA GLY A 329 13.48 -4.25 -39.83
C GLY A 329 13.59 -4.83 -38.42
N LEU A 330 12.84 -5.92 -38.13
CA LEU A 330 12.75 -6.44 -36.76
C LEU A 330 13.86 -7.42 -36.43
N LYS A 331 14.53 -7.16 -35.32
CA LYS A 331 15.50 -8.09 -34.72
C LYS A 331 15.36 -8.04 -33.21
N PRO A 332 15.24 -9.19 -32.53
CA PRO A 332 15.24 -9.21 -31.07
C PRO A 332 16.60 -8.84 -30.53
N VAL A 333 16.67 -8.00 -29.49
CA VAL A 333 17.93 -7.55 -28.87
C VAL A 333 17.78 -7.61 -27.36
N GLY A 334 18.73 -8.31 -26.71
CA GLY A 334 18.80 -8.40 -25.25
C GLY A 334 17.72 -9.27 -24.63
N HIS A 335 17.50 -9.06 -23.35
CA HIS A 335 16.57 -9.80 -22.49
C HIS A 335 15.69 -8.83 -21.73
N ALA A 336 14.42 -9.17 -21.52
CA ALA A 336 13.51 -8.40 -20.70
C ALA A 336 12.78 -9.31 -19.72
N ILE A 337 12.66 -8.85 -18.47
CA ILE A 337 11.97 -9.53 -17.37
C ILE A 337 10.94 -8.58 -16.78
N GLN A 338 9.71 -9.05 -16.61
CA GLN A 338 8.61 -8.31 -15.99
C GLN A 338 8.25 -8.90 -14.64
N ALA A 339 8.05 -8.05 -13.64
CA ALA A 339 7.43 -8.39 -12.37
C ALA A 339 6.05 -7.74 -12.25
N ARG A 340 5.06 -8.52 -11.81
CA ARG A 340 3.72 -8.03 -11.50
C ARG A 340 3.64 -7.67 -10.02
N LEU A 341 3.55 -6.39 -9.73
CA LEU A 341 3.42 -5.88 -8.38
C LEU A 341 1.94 -5.78 -8.01
N TYR A 342 1.54 -6.54 -7.00
CA TYR A 342 0.17 -6.65 -6.51
C TYR A 342 0.03 -6.11 -5.08
N ALA A 343 -1.12 -5.49 -4.77
CA ALA A 343 -1.54 -5.21 -3.40
C ALA A 343 -2.08 -6.50 -2.75
N GLU A 344 -1.18 -7.37 -2.35
CA GLU A 344 -1.44 -8.67 -1.71
C GLU A 344 -0.45 -8.90 -0.57
N ASP A 345 -0.88 -9.58 0.48
CA ASP A 345 -0.03 -9.94 1.63
C ASP A 345 0.45 -11.39 1.49
N PRO A 346 1.72 -11.63 1.10
CA PRO A 346 2.28 -12.97 1.02
C PRO A 346 2.32 -13.70 2.37
N GLY A 347 2.43 -12.97 3.48
CA GLY A 347 2.41 -13.51 4.84
C GLY A 347 1.04 -14.03 5.28
N ARG A 348 -0.02 -13.63 4.56
CA ARG A 348 -1.42 -14.05 4.78
C ARG A 348 -2.01 -14.77 3.58
N ASP A 349 -1.25 -15.70 3.03
CA ASP A 349 -1.71 -16.51 1.90
C ASP A 349 -2.16 -15.67 0.68
N PHE A 350 -1.49 -14.52 0.48
CA PHE A 350 -1.73 -13.58 -0.62
C PHE A 350 -3.15 -13.00 -0.64
N GLN A 351 -3.70 -12.72 0.54
CA GLN A 351 -4.95 -11.97 0.62
C GLN A 351 -4.79 -10.59 -0.03
N PRO A 352 -5.75 -10.15 -0.86
CA PRO A 352 -5.75 -8.78 -1.36
C PRO A 352 -5.79 -7.76 -0.22
N CYS A 353 -4.98 -6.71 -0.34
CA CYS A 353 -4.85 -5.62 0.63
C CYS A 353 -5.36 -4.32 0.03
N PRO A 354 -6.71 -4.11 -0.03
CA PRO A 354 -7.27 -2.84 -0.46
C PRO A 354 -7.00 -1.76 0.57
N GLY A 355 -6.86 -0.51 0.12
CA GLY A 355 -6.64 0.62 1.01
C GLY A 355 -5.96 1.79 0.34
N LEU A 356 -5.71 2.84 1.14
CA LEU A 356 -5.09 4.07 0.69
C LEU A 356 -3.56 3.90 0.62
N LEU A 357 -2.98 4.19 -0.54
CA LEU A 357 -1.54 4.33 -0.70
C LEU A 357 -1.08 5.67 -0.13
N THR A 358 -0.35 5.63 0.98
CA THR A 358 0.18 6.84 1.63
C THR A 358 1.50 7.32 1.03
N ALA A 359 2.22 6.42 0.35
CA ALA A 359 3.34 6.74 -0.52
C ALA A 359 3.39 5.74 -1.68
N ALA A 360 3.82 6.20 -2.86
CA ALA A 360 3.94 5.41 -4.08
C ALA A 360 5.11 5.94 -4.91
N ASP A 361 6.33 5.61 -4.45
CA ASP A 361 7.56 6.06 -5.08
C ASP A 361 8.16 4.92 -5.89
N PHE A 362 8.37 5.17 -7.16
CA PHE A 362 9.04 4.26 -8.09
C PHE A 362 10.38 4.87 -8.52
N PRO A 363 11.40 4.02 -8.83
CA PRO A 363 12.65 4.51 -9.39
C PRO A 363 12.45 5.24 -10.71
N PRO A 364 13.35 6.16 -11.08
CA PRO A 364 13.33 6.81 -12.39
C PRO A 364 13.37 5.78 -13.52
N ALA A 365 12.39 5.84 -14.42
CA ALA A 365 12.28 4.92 -15.56
C ALA A 365 12.56 5.68 -16.87
N ASP A 366 13.54 5.19 -17.64
CA ASP A 366 13.92 5.73 -18.95
C ASP A 366 13.07 5.19 -20.12
N GLY A 367 12.20 4.22 -19.82
CA GLY A 367 11.35 3.53 -20.79
C GLY A 367 12.10 2.51 -21.63
N ARG A 368 13.42 2.37 -21.49
CA ARG A 368 14.26 1.41 -22.21
C ARG A 368 14.90 0.38 -21.28
N SER A 369 15.82 0.77 -20.40
CA SER A 369 16.44 -0.16 -19.44
C SER A 369 15.49 -0.54 -18.32
N LEU A 370 14.70 0.43 -17.87
CA LEU A 370 13.59 0.23 -16.94
C LEU A 370 12.32 0.89 -17.47
N ARG A 371 11.24 0.12 -17.52
CA ARG A 371 9.90 0.59 -17.83
C ARG A 371 8.95 0.24 -16.71
N ILE A 372 8.14 1.20 -16.29
CA ILE A 372 7.13 1.02 -15.24
C ILE A 372 5.76 1.39 -15.82
N ASP A 373 4.87 0.40 -15.87
CA ASP A 373 3.48 0.58 -16.25
C ASP A 373 2.62 0.54 -14.99
N THR A 374 2.25 1.70 -14.47
CA THR A 374 1.45 1.87 -13.25
C THR A 374 0.28 2.81 -13.48
N TRP A 375 -0.67 2.80 -12.53
CA TRP A 375 -1.84 3.66 -12.50
C TRP A 375 -2.01 4.38 -11.15
N VAL A 376 -1.10 4.13 -10.20
CA VAL A 376 -1.18 4.66 -8.85
C VAL A 376 -0.15 5.77 -8.63
N GLU A 377 -0.49 6.64 -7.70
CA GLU A 377 0.35 7.63 -7.07
C GLU A 377 -0.02 7.74 -5.59
N ALA A 378 0.74 8.48 -4.80
CA ALA A 378 0.40 8.73 -3.40
C ALA A 378 -1.00 9.38 -3.31
N GLY A 379 -1.86 8.86 -2.43
CA GLY A 379 -3.25 9.28 -2.30
C GLY A 379 -4.25 8.46 -3.12
N CYS A 380 -3.81 7.55 -3.99
CA CYS A 380 -4.71 6.59 -4.64
C CYS A 380 -5.23 5.54 -3.67
N GLU A 381 -6.49 5.17 -3.79
CA GLU A 381 -7.10 4.05 -3.08
C GLU A 381 -7.10 2.81 -3.96
N ILE A 382 -6.61 1.67 -3.44
CA ILE A 382 -6.72 0.36 -4.09
C ILE A 382 -8.09 -0.21 -3.75
N PRO A 383 -9.01 -0.33 -4.75
CA PRO A 383 -10.36 -0.79 -4.49
C PRO A 383 -10.43 -2.32 -4.32
N PRO A 384 -11.37 -2.85 -3.51
CA PRO A 384 -11.53 -4.28 -3.30
C PRO A 384 -12.28 -5.01 -4.44
N TYR A 385 -12.74 -4.28 -5.46
CA TYR A 385 -13.66 -4.80 -6.48
C TYR A 385 -12.98 -5.31 -7.75
N PHE A 386 -11.70 -5.00 -7.94
CA PHE A 386 -10.95 -5.27 -9.17
C PHE A 386 -9.63 -5.98 -8.86
N ASP A 387 -8.93 -6.39 -9.92
CA ASP A 387 -7.59 -6.97 -9.81
C ASP A 387 -6.66 -6.03 -9.02
N PRO A 388 -5.96 -6.54 -7.98
CA PRO A 388 -5.12 -5.72 -7.11
C PRO A 388 -3.75 -5.36 -7.71
N MET A 389 -3.52 -5.52 -9.01
CA MET A 389 -2.26 -5.17 -9.66
C MET A 389 -2.01 -3.66 -9.63
N ILE A 390 -0.94 -3.26 -8.97
CA ILE A 390 -0.51 -1.86 -8.82
C ILE A 390 0.33 -1.42 -10.00
N ALA A 391 1.32 -2.24 -10.38
CA ALA A 391 2.28 -1.92 -11.41
C ALA A 391 2.87 -3.17 -12.08
N LYS A 392 3.48 -2.95 -13.24
CA LYS A 392 4.41 -3.88 -13.88
C LYS A 392 5.76 -3.18 -13.97
N LEU A 393 6.78 -3.79 -13.38
CA LEU A 393 8.17 -3.35 -13.53
C LEU A 393 8.82 -4.23 -14.57
N ILE A 394 9.40 -3.62 -15.61
CA ILE A 394 9.98 -4.32 -16.76
C ILE A 394 11.42 -3.85 -16.89
N SER A 395 12.35 -4.72 -16.61
CA SER A 395 13.80 -4.47 -16.78
C SER A 395 14.27 -5.10 -18.10
N TRP A 396 15.06 -4.35 -18.85
CA TRP A 396 15.72 -4.80 -20.07
C TRP A 396 17.23 -4.59 -19.99
N ALA A 397 18.00 -5.57 -20.43
CA ALA A 397 19.45 -5.46 -20.55
C ALA A 397 19.99 -6.35 -21.69
N PRO A 398 21.27 -6.18 -22.10
CA PRO A 398 21.89 -7.05 -23.10
C PRO A 398 21.97 -8.52 -22.68
N THR A 399 22.10 -8.81 -21.37
CA THR A 399 22.13 -10.16 -20.81
C THR A 399 20.93 -10.39 -19.88
N ARG A 400 20.56 -11.65 -19.64
CA ARG A 400 19.50 -12.03 -18.72
C ARG A 400 19.86 -11.69 -17.27
N GLU A 401 21.11 -11.91 -16.91
CA GLU A 401 21.65 -11.64 -15.59
C GLU A 401 21.58 -10.15 -15.25
N ASP A 402 21.93 -9.27 -16.19
CA ASP A 402 21.84 -7.82 -16.00
C ASP A 402 20.37 -7.36 -15.93
N ALA A 403 19.48 -7.96 -16.73
CA ALA A 403 18.04 -7.67 -16.67
C ALA A 403 17.46 -8.10 -15.31
N SER A 404 17.88 -9.24 -14.78
CA SER A 404 17.48 -9.73 -13.45
C SER A 404 17.98 -8.81 -12.33
N ALA A 405 19.25 -8.40 -12.39
CA ALA A 405 19.82 -7.47 -11.42
C ALA A 405 19.11 -6.11 -11.44
N GLY A 406 18.87 -5.55 -12.64
CA GLY A 406 18.14 -4.29 -12.79
C GLY A 406 16.69 -4.35 -12.26
N LEU A 407 16.03 -5.53 -12.36
CA LEU A 407 14.71 -5.71 -11.79
C LEU A 407 14.76 -5.76 -10.25
N ILE A 408 15.76 -6.44 -9.66
CA ILE A 408 15.98 -6.45 -8.21
C ILE A 408 16.21 -5.02 -7.70
N ASP A 409 17.06 -4.24 -8.38
CA ASP A 409 17.35 -2.86 -8.01
C ASP A 409 16.08 -2.00 -8.08
N ALA A 410 15.29 -2.14 -9.14
CA ALA A 410 14.00 -1.44 -9.26
C ALA A 410 13.02 -1.80 -8.15
N LEU A 411 12.93 -3.07 -7.76
CA LEU A 411 12.11 -3.52 -6.62
C LEU A 411 12.66 -3.00 -5.28
N ASN A 412 13.99 -2.92 -5.14
CA ASN A 412 14.64 -2.36 -3.94
C ASN A 412 14.37 -0.86 -3.77
N GLU A 413 14.31 -0.11 -4.87
CA GLU A 413 14.04 1.33 -4.85
C GLU A 413 12.55 1.67 -4.78
N THR A 414 11.67 0.72 -5.13
CA THR A 414 10.21 0.91 -5.05
C THR A 414 9.76 1.01 -3.59
N ARG A 415 9.02 2.08 -3.26
CA ARG A 415 8.44 2.34 -1.94
C ARG A 415 6.94 2.51 -2.06
N LEU A 416 6.21 1.54 -1.54
CA LEU A 416 4.74 1.55 -1.49
C LEU A 416 4.32 1.36 -0.04
N TYR A 417 3.56 2.31 0.50
CA TYR A 417 3.10 2.27 1.88
C TYR A 417 1.59 2.50 1.97
N GLY A 418 1.00 1.97 3.02
CA GLY A 418 -0.43 2.04 3.30
C GLY A 418 -1.18 0.74 3.00
N VAL A 419 -0.62 -0.11 2.13
CA VAL A 419 -1.09 -1.46 1.81
C VAL A 419 0.09 -2.44 1.75
N GLU A 420 -0.15 -3.71 2.06
CA GLU A 420 0.84 -4.76 1.82
C GLU A 420 0.92 -5.12 0.34
N THR A 421 2.14 -5.49 -0.10
CA THR A 421 2.42 -5.84 -1.48
C THR A 421 3.27 -7.12 -1.57
N ASN A 422 3.29 -7.74 -2.74
CA ASN A 422 4.14 -8.88 -3.02
C ASN A 422 5.60 -8.49 -3.41
N ARG A 423 6.03 -7.23 -3.19
CA ARG A 423 7.36 -6.72 -3.60
C ARG A 423 8.51 -7.59 -3.09
N ASP A 424 8.52 -7.89 -1.80
CA ASP A 424 9.61 -8.66 -1.19
C ASP A 424 9.56 -10.14 -1.58
N TYR A 425 8.37 -10.67 -1.84
CA TYR A 425 8.20 -12.00 -2.40
C TYR A 425 8.77 -12.10 -3.82
N LEU A 426 8.56 -11.09 -4.68
CA LEU A 426 9.14 -11.03 -6.02
C LEU A 426 10.68 -11.03 -5.96
N ARG A 427 11.28 -10.29 -5.03
CA ARG A 427 12.73 -10.29 -4.81
C ARG A 427 13.25 -11.67 -4.43
N GLN A 428 12.54 -12.39 -3.56
CA GLN A 428 12.90 -13.75 -3.16
C GLN A 428 12.79 -14.73 -4.33
N ILE A 429 11.73 -14.63 -5.15
CA ILE A 429 11.58 -15.44 -6.36
C ILE A 429 12.73 -15.24 -7.34
N ILE A 430 13.12 -13.99 -7.58
CA ILE A 430 14.21 -13.69 -8.53
C ILE A 430 15.55 -14.28 -8.05
N ALA A 431 15.77 -14.30 -6.74
CA ALA A 431 16.96 -14.89 -6.13
C ALA A 431 16.91 -16.43 -6.01
N ASP A 432 15.71 -17.03 -6.12
CA ASP A 432 15.54 -18.48 -5.97
C ASP A 432 16.09 -19.27 -7.14
N ALA A 433 16.58 -20.48 -6.86
CA ALA A 433 17.28 -21.33 -7.81
C ALA A 433 16.51 -21.64 -9.12
N PRO A 434 15.22 -21.96 -9.10
CA PRO A 434 14.44 -22.20 -10.33
C PRO A 434 14.46 -21.04 -11.31
N PHE A 435 14.28 -19.80 -10.81
CA PHE A 435 14.28 -18.62 -11.66
C PHE A 435 15.71 -18.20 -12.04
N SER A 436 16.61 -18.09 -11.06
CA SER A 436 17.99 -17.62 -11.30
C SER A 436 18.74 -18.52 -12.29
N SER A 437 18.51 -19.84 -12.26
CA SER A 437 19.11 -20.77 -13.22
C SER A 437 18.44 -20.78 -14.60
N GLY A 438 17.33 -20.06 -14.78
CA GLY A 438 16.55 -20.06 -16.03
C GLY A 438 15.84 -21.39 -16.32
N GLN A 439 15.47 -22.14 -15.30
CA GLN A 439 14.73 -23.40 -15.39
C GLN A 439 13.45 -23.39 -14.54
N PRO A 440 12.60 -22.36 -14.68
CA PRO A 440 11.35 -22.32 -13.92
C PRO A 440 10.35 -23.36 -14.46
N TRP A 441 9.42 -23.77 -13.59
CA TRP A 441 8.24 -24.56 -13.97
C TRP A 441 7.01 -24.05 -13.23
N THR A 442 5.82 -24.38 -13.72
CA THR A 442 4.55 -23.77 -13.28
C THR A 442 4.24 -23.93 -11.79
N ARG A 443 4.94 -24.80 -11.08
CA ARG A 443 4.78 -25.06 -9.65
C ARG A 443 6.06 -24.80 -8.83
N CYS A 444 7.03 -24.13 -9.40
CA CYS A 444 8.32 -23.90 -8.72
C CYS A 444 8.22 -23.04 -7.45
N LEU A 445 7.12 -22.33 -7.25
CA LEU A 445 6.88 -21.51 -6.06
C LEU A 445 6.17 -22.25 -4.92
N GLU A 446 5.77 -23.53 -5.10
CA GLU A 446 5.08 -24.28 -4.04
C GLU A 446 5.97 -24.56 -2.82
N ASP A 447 7.27 -24.69 -3.05
CA ASP A 447 8.27 -24.95 -2.00
C ASP A 447 8.96 -23.66 -1.49
N LEU A 448 8.67 -22.51 -2.10
CA LEU A 448 9.27 -21.24 -1.69
C LEU A 448 8.60 -20.72 -0.42
N VAL A 449 9.35 -20.71 0.67
CA VAL A 449 8.89 -20.15 1.95
C VAL A 449 9.15 -18.64 1.96
N TYR A 450 8.08 -17.88 2.06
CA TYR A 450 8.18 -16.44 2.15
C TYR A 450 8.70 -15.99 3.52
N HIS A 451 9.69 -15.13 3.55
CA HIS A 451 10.23 -14.49 4.73
C HIS A 451 10.02 -12.98 4.64
N ALA A 452 9.40 -12.41 5.67
CA ALA A 452 9.16 -10.97 5.76
C ALA A 452 9.80 -10.41 7.02
N ASP A 453 10.55 -9.31 6.90
CA ASP A 453 11.07 -8.56 8.02
C ASP A 453 9.99 -7.63 8.57
N THR A 454 8.97 -8.24 9.22
CA THR A 454 7.77 -7.54 9.66
C THR A 454 7.29 -8.03 11.02
N PHE A 455 6.41 -7.24 11.62
CA PHE A 455 5.48 -7.73 12.64
C PHE A 455 4.04 -7.37 12.28
N GLU A 456 3.12 -8.22 12.68
CA GLU A 456 1.68 -8.06 12.51
C GLU A 456 1.03 -7.54 13.80
N VAL A 457 0.12 -6.59 13.66
CA VAL A 457 -0.68 -6.07 14.76
C VAL A 457 -1.93 -6.94 14.94
N LEU A 458 -1.95 -7.77 15.99
CA LEU A 458 -3.13 -8.57 16.35
C LEU A 458 -4.16 -7.74 17.11
N SER A 459 -3.69 -6.73 17.88
CA SER A 459 -4.50 -5.72 18.54
C SER A 459 -3.71 -4.44 18.69
N GLY A 460 -4.29 -3.28 18.38
CA GLY A 460 -3.60 -1.99 18.42
C GLY A 460 -3.51 -1.33 19.81
N GLY A 461 -4.12 -1.92 20.85
CA GLY A 461 -4.26 -1.25 22.16
C GLY A 461 -5.24 -0.07 22.10
N THR A 462 -5.15 0.83 23.10
CA THR A 462 -6.02 2.02 23.15
C THR A 462 -5.66 3.01 22.05
N GLN A 463 -4.38 3.38 21.97
CA GLN A 463 -3.83 4.24 20.93
C GLN A 463 -2.33 3.95 20.81
N THR A 464 -1.93 3.34 19.71
CA THR A 464 -0.53 3.10 19.38
C THR A 464 -0.24 3.76 18.04
N SER A 465 0.77 4.62 17.98
CA SER A 465 1.15 5.31 16.73
C SER A 465 2.66 5.34 16.54
N VAL A 466 3.09 5.44 15.30
CA VAL A 466 4.52 5.60 14.96
C VAL A 466 4.91 7.04 15.25
N GLN A 467 6.01 7.23 15.99
CA GLN A 467 6.61 8.54 16.27
C GLN A 467 8.12 8.45 16.13
N ASP A 468 8.74 9.52 15.64
CA ASP A 468 10.19 9.68 15.53
C ASP A 468 10.65 11.00 16.19
N TYR A 469 11.91 11.10 16.57
CA TYR A 469 12.47 12.30 17.19
C TYR A 469 13.38 13.03 16.18
N PRO A 470 13.29 14.38 16.10
CA PRO A 470 12.47 15.31 16.89
C PRO A 470 11.05 15.53 16.33
N GLY A 471 10.61 14.78 15.36
CA GLY A 471 9.37 15.00 14.63
C GLY A 471 9.57 15.90 13.40
N ARG A 472 8.48 16.42 12.85
CA ARG A 472 8.41 17.15 11.56
C ARG A 472 8.74 18.63 11.76
N LEU A 473 10.00 19.00 11.56
CA LEU A 473 10.46 20.37 11.72
C LEU A 473 10.32 21.20 10.44
N GLY A 474 10.17 22.53 10.62
CA GLY A 474 10.20 23.50 9.51
C GLY A 474 8.84 23.82 8.87
N TYR A 475 7.77 23.14 9.26
CA TYR A 475 6.44 23.32 8.62
C TYR A 475 5.38 23.92 9.57
N TRP A 476 5.74 24.17 10.83
CA TRP A 476 4.78 24.68 11.80
C TRP A 476 4.27 26.08 11.45
N ALA A 477 5.11 26.90 10.83
CA ALA A 477 4.73 28.24 10.36
C ALA A 477 3.60 28.23 9.30
N VAL A 478 3.42 27.11 8.60
CA VAL A 478 2.31 26.90 7.63
C VAL A 478 1.20 26.01 8.19
N GLY A 479 1.18 25.80 9.51
CA GLY A 479 0.11 25.08 10.20
C GLY A 479 0.25 23.55 10.27
N VAL A 480 1.39 22.98 9.83
CA VAL A 480 1.68 21.56 9.98
C VAL A 480 2.50 21.34 11.27
N PRO A 481 1.92 20.68 12.30
CA PRO A 481 2.58 20.54 13.58
C PRO A 481 3.77 19.57 13.50
N PRO A 482 4.75 19.72 14.41
CA PRO A 482 5.92 18.83 14.46
C PRO A 482 5.56 17.38 14.72
N SER A 483 4.52 17.12 15.50
CA SER A 483 4.25 15.78 16.04
C SER A 483 5.47 15.24 16.81
N GLY A 484 5.92 14.03 16.59
CA GLY A 484 6.98 13.42 17.37
C GLY A 484 6.51 12.84 18.70
N PRO A 485 7.41 12.26 19.49
CA PRO A 485 7.05 11.64 20.77
C PRO A 485 6.60 12.67 21.80
N MET A 486 5.51 12.37 22.51
CA MET A 486 5.09 13.20 23.65
C MET A 486 6.09 13.15 24.83
N ASP A 487 6.75 11.99 25.01
CA ASP A 487 7.91 11.80 25.90
C ASP A 487 9.13 11.45 25.06
N SER A 488 9.84 12.51 24.63
CA SER A 488 11.04 12.36 23.80
C SER A 488 12.19 11.66 24.54
N ARG A 489 12.25 11.76 25.88
CA ARG A 489 13.28 11.12 26.69
C ARG A 489 13.14 9.61 26.68
N ALA A 490 11.94 9.09 26.90
CA ALA A 490 11.69 7.66 26.92
C ALA A 490 11.97 7.02 25.54
N LEU A 491 11.57 7.65 24.43
CA LEU A 491 11.85 7.16 23.07
C LEU A 491 13.38 7.12 22.83
N ARG A 492 14.11 8.20 23.15
CA ARG A 492 15.56 8.29 22.96
C ARG A 492 16.31 7.27 23.82
N GLN A 493 15.88 7.05 25.07
CA GLN A 493 16.45 6.02 25.96
C GLN A 493 16.27 4.61 25.36
N GLY A 494 15.09 4.29 24.81
CA GLY A 494 14.83 3.00 24.15
C GLY A 494 15.69 2.81 22.91
N ASN A 495 15.82 3.83 22.08
CA ASN A 495 16.69 3.81 20.91
C ASN A 495 18.17 3.67 21.30
N GLY A 496 18.64 4.44 22.29
CA GLY A 496 20.02 4.34 22.79
C GLY A 496 20.35 2.96 23.36
N LEU A 497 19.42 2.33 24.10
CA LEU A 497 19.57 0.97 24.60
C LEU A 497 19.78 -0.07 23.51
N LEU A 498 19.15 0.14 22.36
CA LEU A 498 19.25 -0.75 21.18
C LEU A 498 20.41 -0.40 20.24
N GLY A 499 21.15 0.68 20.50
CA GLY A 499 22.20 1.20 19.61
C GLY A 499 21.64 1.87 18.35
N ASN A 500 20.36 2.25 18.33
CA ASN A 500 19.76 3.01 17.26
C ASN A 500 20.16 4.49 17.32
N PRO A 501 20.19 5.23 16.20
CA PRO A 501 20.11 6.69 16.22
C PRO A 501 18.94 7.18 17.08
N GLU A 502 19.11 8.27 17.83
CA GLU A 502 18.07 8.81 18.71
C GLU A 502 16.75 9.11 18.01
N GLY A 503 16.82 9.48 16.71
CA GLY A 503 15.68 9.81 15.88
C GLY A 503 14.94 8.62 15.27
N CYS A 504 15.37 7.38 15.49
CA CYS A 504 14.69 6.22 14.93
C CYS A 504 13.23 6.15 15.35
N ALA A 505 12.36 5.85 14.36
CA ALA A 505 10.94 5.70 14.58
C ALA A 505 10.64 4.49 15.49
N ALA A 506 9.71 4.71 16.43
CA ALA A 506 9.24 3.72 17.39
C ALA A 506 7.72 3.82 17.56
N LEU A 507 7.13 2.87 18.29
CA LEU A 507 5.71 2.93 18.62
C LEU A 507 5.51 3.68 19.95
N GLU A 508 4.77 4.78 19.92
CA GLU A 508 4.22 5.44 21.09
C GLU A 508 2.92 4.74 21.49
N VAL A 509 2.89 4.21 22.71
CA VAL A 509 1.76 3.46 23.27
C VAL A 509 1.09 4.29 24.35
N THR A 510 -0.22 4.55 24.22
CA THR A 510 -1.00 5.32 25.20
C THR A 510 -1.97 4.40 25.95
N MET A 511 -1.94 4.40 27.29
CA MET A 511 -2.78 3.67 28.24
C MET A 511 -2.67 2.14 28.17
N SER A 512 -3.05 1.50 27.09
CA SER A 512 -2.90 0.05 26.87
C SER A 512 -2.17 -0.22 25.57
N GLY A 513 -1.29 -1.22 25.59
CA GLY A 513 -0.42 -1.52 24.47
C GLY A 513 -0.98 -2.52 23.47
N PRO A 514 -0.25 -2.70 22.37
CA PRO A 514 -0.60 -3.63 21.30
C PRO A 514 -0.26 -5.07 21.67
N LEU A 515 -0.88 -6.00 20.93
CA LEU A 515 -0.49 -7.40 20.79
C LEU A 515 0.10 -7.57 19.40
N LEU A 516 1.39 -7.95 19.31
CA LEU A 516 2.17 -8.02 18.08
C LEU A 516 2.70 -9.44 17.86
N ARG A 517 2.63 -9.94 16.63
CA ARG A 517 3.29 -11.18 16.21
C ARG A 517 4.45 -10.84 15.27
N PHE A 518 5.65 -11.25 15.63
CA PHE A 518 6.84 -11.03 14.81
C PHE A 518 7.00 -12.15 13.77
N ASN A 519 7.20 -11.78 12.51
CA ASN A 519 7.43 -12.73 11.42
C ASN A 519 8.93 -12.97 11.17
N THR A 520 9.79 -12.20 11.82
CA THR A 520 11.25 -12.29 11.78
C THR A 520 11.85 -12.14 13.18
N ASP A 521 13.11 -12.54 13.34
CA ASP A 521 13.86 -12.28 14.57
C ASP A 521 14.05 -10.76 14.76
N ALA A 522 13.86 -10.28 15.97
CA ALA A 522 14.01 -8.86 16.31
C ALA A 522 14.61 -8.68 17.70
N VAL A 523 15.22 -7.51 17.96
CA VAL A 523 15.56 -7.06 19.30
C VAL A 523 14.77 -5.79 19.60
N VAL A 524 14.02 -5.81 20.68
CA VAL A 524 13.13 -4.70 21.06
C VAL A 524 13.40 -4.20 22.45
N ALA A 525 13.01 -2.97 22.74
CA ALA A 525 13.04 -2.41 24.09
C ALA A 525 11.75 -1.64 24.38
N VAL A 526 11.25 -1.74 25.62
CA VAL A 526 10.10 -0.96 26.09
C VAL A 526 10.55 -0.02 27.21
N THR A 527 10.30 1.27 27.03
CA THR A 527 10.68 2.36 27.95
C THR A 527 9.49 3.25 28.28
N GLY A 528 9.61 4.18 29.23
CA GLY A 528 8.56 5.13 29.63
C GLY A 528 7.76 4.66 30.86
N ALA A 529 6.45 4.93 30.89
CA ALA A 529 5.57 4.52 31.98
C ALA A 529 5.52 2.99 32.16
N HIS A 530 5.35 2.54 33.38
CA HIS A 530 5.34 1.11 33.70
C HIS A 530 4.18 0.40 33.01
N ILE A 531 4.52 -0.55 32.13
CA ILE A 531 3.58 -1.41 31.40
C ILE A 531 4.00 -2.87 31.53
N PRO A 532 3.10 -3.82 31.86
CA PRO A 532 3.41 -5.24 31.83
C PRO A 532 3.75 -5.69 30.40
N ILE A 533 4.85 -6.44 30.27
CA ILE A 533 5.30 -7.02 29.00
C ILE A 533 5.27 -8.53 29.12
N THR A 534 4.71 -9.20 28.10
CA THR A 534 4.84 -10.67 27.99
C THR A 534 5.30 -11.04 26.59
N LEU A 535 6.23 -12.00 26.53
CA LEU A 535 6.69 -12.64 25.29
C LEU A 535 6.27 -14.09 25.37
N ASP A 536 5.38 -14.52 24.47
CA ASP A 536 4.77 -15.87 24.45
C ASP A 536 4.17 -16.26 25.82
N GLY A 537 3.55 -15.27 26.49
CA GLY A 537 2.93 -15.44 27.82
C GLY A 537 3.90 -15.36 29.01
N GLN A 538 5.20 -15.26 28.78
CA GLN A 538 6.20 -15.12 29.84
C GLN A 538 6.47 -13.63 30.11
N SER A 539 6.49 -13.25 31.42
CA SER A 539 6.75 -11.87 31.81
C SER A 539 8.18 -11.45 31.50
N CYS A 540 8.33 -10.24 30.92
CA CYS A 540 9.61 -9.64 30.59
C CYS A 540 9.80 -8.31 31.32
N ALA A 541 11.07 -7.91 31.50
CA ALA A 541 11.43 -6.66 32.16
C ALA A 541 11.37 -5.48 31.17
N MET A 542 10.88 -4.33 31.64
CA MET A 542 11.05 -3.04 30.95
C MET A 542 12.52 -2.57 31.00
N ASN A 543 12.83 -1.58 30.17
CA ASN A 543 14.15 -0.95 30.10
C ASN A 543 15.30 -1.94 29.84
N THR A 544 14.98 -3.04 29.17
CA THR A 544 15.90 -4.13 28.83
C THR A 544 15.74 -4.49 27.36
N ALA A 545 16.85 -4.71 26.66
CA ALA A 545 16.84 -5.22 25.31
C ALA A 545 16.38 -6.68 25.28
N LEU A 546 15.26 -6.97 24.65
CA LEU A 546 14.61 -8.29 24.57
C LEU A 546 14.78 -8.88 23.17
N PHE A 547 15.29 -10.09 23.07
CA PHE A 547 15.28 -10.84 21.82
C PHE A 547 13.92 -11.48 21.61
N VAL A 548 13.34 -11.27 20.43
CA VAL A 548 12.04 -11.81 19.99
C VAL A 548 12.31 -12.70 18.78
N SER A 549 12.02 -13.98 18.88
CA SER A 549 12.17 -14.93 17.78
C SER A 549 11.05 -14.78 16.76
N ALA A 550 11.32 -15.13 15.50
CA ALA A 550 10.30 -15.26 14.48
C ALA A 550 9.16 -16.20 14.96
N GLY A 551 7.92 -15.81 14.72
CA GLY A 551 6.71 -16.50 15.17
C GLY A 551 6.24 -16.13 16.58
N SER A 552 7.06 -15.44 17.38
CA SER A 552 6.72 -15.09 18.77
C SER A 552 5.71 -13.94 18.84
N THR A 553 4.95 -13.94 19.93
CA THR A 553 3.93 -12.93 20.22
C THR A 553 4.35 -12.07 21.42
N LEU A 554 4.52 -10.76 21.17
CA LEU A 554 4.81 -9.76 22.17
C LEU A 554 3.51 -9.02 22.56
N SER A 555 3.19 -9.01 23.85
CA SER A 555 2.02 -8.29 24.38
C SER A 555 2.47 -7.21 25.36
N LEU A 556 1.97 -6.01 25.15
CA LEU A 556 2.07 -4.91 26.08
C LEU A 556 0.69 -4.73 26.74
N GLY A 557 0.64 -4.81 28.06
CA GLY A 557 -0.60 -4.76 28.82
C GLY A 557 -1.14 -3.33 28.99
N THR A 558 -1.72 -3.05 30.16
CA THR A 558 -2.21 -1.71 30.52
C THR A 558 -1.21 -1.02 31.44
N ILE A 559 -0.90 0.25 31.17
CA ILE A 559 -0.01 1.06 32.00
C ILE A 559 -0.55 1.16 33.42
N ALA A 560 0.29 0.87 34.40
CA ALA A 560 -0.04 0.89 35.83
C ALA A 560 0.78 1.95 36.57
N GLY A 561 0.19 2.56 37.61
CA GLY A 561 0.87 3.59 38.42
C GLY A 561 0.90 4.94 37.70
N ALA A 562 1.99 5.70 37.94
CA ALA A 562 2.18 7.03 37.36
C ALA A 562 2.58 6.96 35.88
N GLY A 563 2.16 7.95 35.10
CA GLY A 563 2.41 8.05 33.67
C GLY A 563 1.31 7.45 32.82
N VAL A 564 1.39 7.66 31.49
CA VAL A 564 0.36 7.29 30.53
C VAL A 564 0.91 6.78 29.18
N ARG A 565 2.23 6.93 28.93
CA ARG A 565 2.87 6.53 27.66
C ARG A 565 4.08 5.68 27.86
N SER A 566 4.18 4.64 27.03
CA SER A 566 5.36 3.80 26.88
C SER A 566 5.79 3.76 25.42
N TYR A 567 7.02 3.40 25.16
CA TYR A 567 7.58 3.36 23.80
C TYR A 567 8.15 1.97 23.53
N LEU A 568 7.74 1.37 22.42
CA LEU A 568 8.33 0.14 21.90
C LEU A 568 9.29 0.52 20.77
N CYS A 569 10.57 0.41 21.03
CA CYS A 569 11.64 0.57 20.06
C CYS A 569 12.06 -0.78 19.49
N VAL A 570 12.41 -0.82 18.21
CA VAL A 570 12.94 -2.00 17.51
C VAL A 570 14.35 -1.69 17.05
N ARG A 571 15.30 -2.61 17.17
CA ARG A 571 16.66 -2.42 16.66
C ARG A 571 16.65 -2.23 15.15
N GLY A 572 17.31 -1.18 14.66
CA GLY A 572 17.25 -0.74 13.26
C GLY A 572 16.07 0.20 12.96
N GLY A 573 15.05 0.24 13.82
CA GLY A 573 13.86 1.09 13.65
C GLY A 573 12.76 0.48 12.79
N LEU A 574 11.72 1.29 12.53
CA LEU A 574 10.58 0.92 11.69
C LEU A 574 10.81 1.45 10.27
N ASP A 575 10.54 0.59 9.26
CA ASP A 575 10.54 0.99 7.85
C ASP A 575 9.15 1.51 7.47
N VAL A 576 8.93 2.79 7.75
CA VAL A 576 7.72 3.54 7.39
C VAL A 576 8.12 4.80 6.61
N PRO A 577 7.21 5.39 5.79
CA PRO A 577 7.57 6.50 4.92
C PRO A 577 7.96 7.75 5.70
N ASP A 578 8.94 8.48 5.16
CA ASP A 578 9.18 9.86 5.52
C ASP A 578 8.12 10.76 4.86
N TYR A 579 7.44 11.57 5.66
CA TYR A 579 6.53 12.59 5.17
C TYR A 579 6.93 13.95 5.70
N LEU A 580 7.35 14.84 4.81
CA LEU A 580 7.92 16.14 5.15
C LEU A 580 9.09 16.04 6.16
N GLY A 581 9.98 15.06 5.95
CA GLY A 581 11.20 14.86 6.74
C GLY A 581 10.99 14.22 8.11
N SER A 582 9.86 13.54 8.37
CA SER A 582 9.59 12.83 9.61
C SER A 582 8.69 11.62 9.38
N LYS A 583 8.89 10.58 10.19
CA LYS A 583 8.08 9.36 10.26
C LYS A 583 6.94 9.46 11.28
N SER A 584 6.75 10.63 11.91
CA SER A 584 5.73 10.81 12.94
C SER A 584 4.32 10.88 12.37
N THR A 585 3.39 10.20 13.06
CA THR A 585 1.96 10.23 12.76
C THR A 585 1.32 11.52 13.28
N PHE A 586 0.61 12.23 12.43
CA PHE A 586 -0.31 13.29 12.80
C PHE A 586 -1.75 12.84 12.53
N THR A 587 -2.44 12.39 13.57
CA THR A 587 -3.74 11.73 13.44
C THR A 587 -4.88 12.66 12.99
N LEU A 588 -4.84 13.95 13.32
CA LEU A 588 -5.83 14.93 12.87
C LEU A 588 -5.70 15.23 11.38
N GLY A 589 -4.46 15.31 10.85
CA GLY A 589 -4.18 15.51 9.44
C GLY A 589 -4.21 14.22 8.63
N GLN A 590 -4.29 13.06 9.29
CA GLN A 590 -4.30 11.72 8.66
C GLN A 590 -3.09 11.46 7.76
N PHE A 591 -1.89 11.87 8.18
CA PHE A 591 -0.65 11.64 7.45
C PHE A 591 0.52 11.27 8.38
N GLY A 592 1.60 10.77 7.78
CA GLY A 592 2.80 10.28 8.45
C GLY A 592 2.59 8.92 9.14
N GLY A 593 3.66 8.33 9.61
CA GLY A 593 3.68 7.03 10.25
C GLY A 593 3.09 5.91 9.39
N HIS A 594 2.34 5.02 10.02
CA HIS A 594 1.62 3.95 9.32
C HIS A 594 0.18 4.40 9.02
N GLY A 595 -0.05 4.85 7.78
CA GLY A 595 -1.38 5.23 7.30
C GLY A 595 -1.99 6.48 7.95
N GLY A 596 -1.21 7.36 8.57
CA GLY A 596 -1.69 8.61 9.19
C GLY A 596 -2.60 8.43 10.41
N ARG A 597 -2.62 7.26 11.04
CA ARG A 597 -3.56 6.87 12.10
C ARG A 597 -2.92 5.98 13.16
N ALA A 598 -3.64 5.74 14.24
CA ALA A 598 -3.30 4.69 15.19
C ALA A 598 -3.40 3.29 14.54
N LEU A 599 -2.56 2.37 15.01
CA LEU A 599 -2.49 0.98 14.54
C LEU A 599 -3.80 0.23 14.84
N ARG A 600 -4.16 -0.67 13.95
CA ARG A 600 -5.35 -1.52 14.02
C ARG A 600 -4.96 -2.99 13.87
N ALA A 601 -5.83 -3.88 14.32
CA ALA A 601 -5.69 -5.29 14.03
C ALA A 601 -5.65 -5.51 12.50
N GLY A 602 -4.66 -6.26 12.07
CA GLY A 602 -4.42 -6.53 10.66
C GLY A 602 -3.34 -5.67 10.01
N ASP A 603 -2.88 -4.58 10.65
CA ASP A 603 -1.74 -3.82 10.15
C ASP A 603 -0.47 -4.66 10.18
N VAL A 604 0.37 -4.51 9.16
CA VAL A 604 1.71 -5.11 9.07
C VAL A 604 2.72 -3.98 8.99
N LEU A 605 3.73 -3.99 9.84
CA LEU A 605 4.80 -3.00 9.83
C LEU A 605 6.12 -3.67 9.49
N HIS A 606 6.81 -3.10 8.52
CA HIS A 606 8.16 -3.52 8.14
C HIS A 606 9.19 -2.98 9.12
N ILE A 607 10.22 -3.79 9.39
CA ILE A 607 11.35 -3.42 10.25
C ILE A 607 12.65 -3.63 9.49
N VAL A 608 13.70 -2.95 9.91
CA VAL A 608 15.02 -3.18 9.32
C VAL A 608 15.51 -4.57 9.71
N PRO A 609 16.02 -5.39 8.75
CA PRO A 609 16.54 -6.72 9.03
C PRO A 609 17.57 -6.73 10.16
N LEU A 610 17.44 -7.69 11.08
CA LEU A 610 18.30 -7.78 12.26
C LEU A 610 19.71 -8.28 11.88
N VAL A 611 20.70 -7.42 12.04
CA VAL A 611 22.13 -7.78 11.81
C VAL A 611 22.75 -8.36 13.09
N GLU A 612 22.45 -7.76 14.24
CA GLU A 612 23.03 -8.13 15.53
C GLU A 612 21.97 -8.59 16.53
N ARG A 613 22.14 -9.81 17.06
CA ARG A 613 21.18 -10.47 17.97
C ARG A 613 21.46 -10.25 19.47
N SER A 614 22.46 -9.39 19.81
CA SER A 614 22.78 -9.13 21.22
C SER A 614 21.57 -8.55 21.96
N ALA A 615 21.25 -9.12 23.10
CA ALA A 615 20.14 -8.70 23.96
C ALA A 615 20.55 -8.83 25.44
N GLY A 616 19.68 -8.37 26.34
CA GLY A 616 19.93 -8.43 27.79
C GLY A 616 20.56 -7.18 28.39
N GLN A 617 20.99 -6.20 27.53
CA GLN A 617 21.42 -4.88 28.03
C GLN A 617 20.26 -4.18 28.73
N ARG A 618 20.54 -3.44 29.80
CA ARG A 618 19.54 -2.74 30.61
C ARG A 618 19.97 -1.29 30.88
N ILE A 619 19.00 -0.40 30.91
CA ILE A 619 19.21 0.96 31.38
C ILE A 619 19.44 0.90 32.88
N ALA A 620 20.50 1.57 33.37
CA ALA A 620 20.79 1.66 34.81
C ALA A 620 19.64 2.37 35.56
N ASP A 621 19.28 1.86 36.74
CA ASP A 621 18.13 2.39 37.50
C ASP A 621 18.33 3.88 37.87
N GLU A 622 19.57 4.31 38.05
CA GLU A 622 19.93 5.71 38.32
C GLU A 622 19.66 6.66 37.15
N ALA A 623 19.62 6.13 35.93
CA ALA A 623 19.30 6.90 34.71
C ALA A 623 17.79 7.01 34.45
N LEU A 624 16.98 6.28 35.24
CA LEU A 624 15.52 6.28 35.13
C LEU A 624 14.95 7.31 36.13
N GLU A 625 14.23 8.29 35.65
CA GLU A 625 13.56 9.27 36.49
C GLU A 625 12.21 8.73 36.97
N ALA A 626 11.98 8.79 38.27
CA ALA A 626 10.73 8.36 38.88
C ALA A 626 9.58 9.28 38.48
N LEU A 627 8.52 8.71 37.94
CA LEU A 627 7.28 9.45 37.70
C LEU A 627 6.52 9.63 39.03
N THR A 628 6.20 10.88 39.37
CA THR A 628 5.46 11.24 40.60
C THR A 628 4.05 11.70 40.27
N ASP A 629 3.10 11.63 41.21
CA ASP A 629 1.72 12.09 40.98
C ASP A 629 1.60 13.61 40.86
N VAL A 630 2.58 14.37 41.40
CA VAL A 630 2.71 15.82 41.22
C VAL A 630 3.91 16.11 40.34
N ARG A 631 3.68 16.55 39.12
CA ARG A 631 4.73 16.94 38.16
C ARG A 631 5.17 18.37 38.43
N ARG A 632 6.44 18.60 38.75
CA ARG A 632 7.02 19.91 38.82
C ARG A 632 7.65 20.29 37.50
N MET A 633 7.04 21.28 36.82
CA MET A 633 7.50 21.73 35.49
C MET A 633 8.05 23.13 35.61
N ARG A 634 9.30 23.30 35.21
CA ARG A 634 9.95 24.61 35.17
C ARG A 634 9.44 25.40 33.98
N VAL A 635 9.18 26.67 34.15
CA VAL A 635 8.60 27.53 33.13
C VAL A 635 9.33 28.86 33.05
N ILE A 636 9.44 29.40 31.84
CA ILE A 636 9.81 30.80 31.60
C ILE A 636 8.52 31.62 31.71
N TYR A 637 8.59 32.74 32.47
CA TYR A 637 7.49 33.67 32.56
C TYR A 637 7.27 34.38 31.23
N GLY A 638 6.07 34.27 30.67
CA GLY A 638 5.76 34.69 29.31
C GLY A 638 5.38 36.17 29.19
N PRO A 639 5.15 36.65 27.94
CA PRO A 639 4.85 38.06 27.69
C PRO A 639 3.43 38.48 28.12
N HIS A 640 2.47 37.53 28.20
CA HIS A 640 1.06 37.78 28.49
C HIS A 640 0.74 37.51 29.97
N ALA A 641 1.37 38.20 30.86
CA ALA A 641 1.33 37.95 32.31
C ALA A 641 0.81 39.14 33.13
N ALA A 642 1.15 39.23 34.41
CA ALA A 642 0.85 40.39 35.23
C ALA A 642 1.90 41.49 35.02
N PRO A 643 1.51 42.79 35.14
CA PRO A 643 0.18 43.29 35.52
C PRO A 643 -0.77 43.53 34.32
N GLU A 644 -0.40 43.22 33.09
CA GLU A 644 -1.15 43.62 31.88
C GLU A 644 -2.40 42.77 31.68
N TYR A 645 -2.31 41.46 31.84
CA TYR A 645 -3.40 40.53 31.58
C TYR A 645 -4.01 39.95 32.85
N PHE A 646 -3.19 39.60 33.84
CA PHE A 646 -3.59 39.01 35.12
C PHE A 646 -3.21 39.90 36.29
N THR A 647 -3.94 39.77 37.40
CA THR A 647 -3.52 40.39 38.67
C THR A 647 -2.27 39.71 39.20
N GLU A 648 -1.41 40.46 39.91
CA GLU A 648 -0.21 39.89 40.58
C GLU A 648 -0.61 38.80 41.57
N ALA A 649 -1.67 39.00 42.33
CA ALA A 649 -2.20 38.03 43.29
C ALA A 649 -2.65 36.72 42.61
N TYR A 650 -3.18 36.80 41.36
CA TYR A 650 -3.51 35.58 40.60
C TYR A 650 -2.27 34.84 40.13
N ILE A 651 -1.24 35.53 39.65
CA ILE A 651 0.02 34.91 39.23
C ILE A 651 0.74 34.23 40.41
N GLU A 652 0.75 34.83 41.61
CA GLU A 652 1.24 34.16 42.81
C GLU A 652 0.46 32.87 43.11
N ARG A 653 -0.87 32.93 43.00
CA ARG A 653 -1.77 31.76 43.16
C ARG A 653 -1.54 30.72 42.06
N PHE A 654 -1.33 31.13 40.82
CA PHE A 654 -1.05 30.24 39.70
C PHE A 654 0.16 29.35 39.99
N PHE A 655 1.26 29.89 40.46
CA PHE A 655 2.46 29.15 40.82
C PHE A 655 2.34 28.35 42.14
N ALA A 656 1.46 28.76 43.06
CA ALA A 656 1.20 28.05 44.31
C ALA A 656 0.22 26.86 44.13
N THR A 657 -0.44 26.75 42.99
CA THR A 657 -1.52 25.76 42.74
C THR A 657 -0.96 24.44 42.19
N ASP A 658 -1.47 23.33 42.70
CA ASP A 658 -1.35 22.01 42.09
C ASP A 658 -2.51 21.85 41.11
N TRP A 659 -2.25 22.15 39.83
CA TRP A 659 -3.23 22.09 38.77
C TRP A 659 -3.58 20.64 38.43
N GLU A 660 -4.87 20.31 38.36
CA GLU A 660 -5.31 18.96 38.01
C GLU A 660 -5.48 18.77 36.51
N VAL A 661 -4.95 17.66 35.98
CA VAL A 661 -5.10 17.30 34.55
C VAL A 661 -6.52 16.85 34.25
N HIS A 662 -7.17 17.57 33.34
CA HIS A 662 -8.54 17.25 32.88
C HIS A 662 -8.56 16.01 32.03
N PHE A 663 -9.67 15.21 32.06
CA PHE A 663 -9.80 13.98 31.30
C PHE A 663 -9.80 14.20 29.77
N ASN A 664 -10.27 15.36 29.30
CA ASN A 664 -10.24 15.72 27.87
C ASN A 664 -8.90 16.37 27.49
N SER A 665 -7.84 15.60 27.61
CA SER A 665 -6.47 15.98 27.23
C SER A 665 -5.96 15.06 26.12
N SER A 666 -5.16 15.60 25.22
CA SER A 666 -4.66 14.89 24.04
C SER A 666 -3.24 15.36 23.67
N ARG A 667 -2.70 14.85 22.56
CA ARG A 667 -1.43 15.30 21.97
C ARG A 667 -1.47 16.76 21.50
N THR A 668 -2.67 17.30 21.20
CA THR A 668 -2.87 18.71 20.82
C THR A 668 -2.68 19.64 22.01
N GLY A 669 -3.18 19.24 23.20
CA GLY A 669 -3.03 20.02 24.43
C GLY A 669 -3.56 19.31 25.67
N VAL A 670 -2.93 19.60 26.81
CA VAL A 670 -3.27 19.08 28.14
C VAL A 670 -4.01 20.17 28.90
N ARG A 671 -5.31 19.96 29.11
CA ARG A 671 -6.19 20.88 29.83
C ARG A 671 -6.02 20.73 31.33
N LEU A 672 -6.06 21.86 32.05
CA LEU A 672 -5.88 21.89 33.49
C LEU A 672 -7.10 22.48 34.22
N ILE A 673 -7.39 21.93 35.38
CA ILE A 673 -8.44 22.40 36.30
C ILE A 673 -7.79 23.08 37.52
N GLY A 674 -8.22 24.29 37.86
CA GLY A 674 -7.71 25.03 38.98
C GLY A 674 -8.46 26.34 39.24
N PRO A 675 -7.87 27.29 39.96
CA PRO A 675 -8.49 28.58 40.29
C PRO A 675 -8.80 29.38 39.02
N LYS A 676 -9.97 29.98 38.97
CA LYS A 676 -10.32 30.93 37.93
C LYS A 676 -9.34 32.09 37.86
N PRO A 677 -9.00 32.55 36.61
CA PRO A 677 -8.19 33.74 36.43
C PRO A 677 -8.84 35.01 37.00
N GLU A 678 -7.99 35.90 37.56
CA GLU A 678 -8.35 37.28 37.89
C GLU A 678 -7.81 38.17 36.78
N TRP A 679 -8.66 38.49 35.80
CA TRP A 679 -8.32 39.31 34.66
C TRP A 679 -8.24 40.78 35.00
N VAL A 680 -7.20 41.47 34.53
CA VAL A 680 -7.08 42.93 34.64
C VAL A 680 -7.95 43.65 33.62
N ARG A 681 -8.17 43.02 32.47
CA ARG A 681 -8.94 43.57 31.35
C ARG A 681 -10.43 43.52 31.65
N ALA A 682 -10.97 44.60 32.29
CA ALA A 682 -12.36 44.65 32.71
C ALA A 682 -13.36 44.86 31.56
N ASP A 683 -12.91 45.32 30.41
CA ASP A 683 -13.66 45.61 29.20
C ASP A 683 -13.73 44.41 28.22
N GLY A 684 -13.14 43.29 28.60
CA GLY A 684 -13.02 42.11 27.81
C GLY A 684 -11.72 42.03 26.97
N GLY A 685 -11.63 41.03 26.13
CA GLY A 685 -10.50 40.81 25.22
C GLY A 685 -10.65 41.54 23.88
N GLU A 686 -9.87 41.20 22.89
CA GLU A 686 -9.96 41.74 21.52
C GLU A 686 -11.36 41.54 20.95
N ALA A 687 -11.84 42.56 20.25
CA ALA A 687 -13.17 42.61 19.63
C ALA A 687 -14.34 42.39 20.61
N GLY A 688 -14.19 42.69 21.91
CA GLY A 688 -15.21 42.50 22.94
C GLY A 688 -15.43 41.04 23.35
N LEU A 689 -14.49 40.13 23.00
CA LEU A 689 -14.50 38.75 23.40
C LEU A 689 -14.05 38.55 24.86
N HIS A 690 -13.89 37.31 25.26
CA HIS A 690 -13.39 36.95 26.58
C HIS A 690 -12.02 37.61 26.88
N PRO A 691 -11.68 38.03 28.10
CA PRO A 691 -10.39 38.64 28.43
C PRO A 691 -9.15 37.84 28.07
N SER A 692 -9.29 36.51 27.88
CA SER A 692 -8.22 35.65 27.39
C SER A 692 -7.88 35.84 25.91
N ASN A 693 -8.75 36.47 25.12
CA ASN A 693 -8.56 36.66 23.69
C ASN A 693 -7.65 37.84 23.38
N ILE A 694 -6.67 37.59 22.51
CA ILE A 694 -5.73 38.57 21.96
C ILE A 694 -5.66 38.39 20.44
N HIS A 695 -4.96 39.27 19.73
CA HIS A 695 -4.59 39.01 18.35
C HIS A 695 -3.76 37.74 18.25
N ASP A 696 -3.82 37.10 17.06
CA ASP A 696 -3.02 35.92 16.80
C ASP A 696 -1.55 36.15 17.10
N ASN A 697 -0.99 35.24 17.85
CA ASN A 697 0.41 35.24 18.20
C ASN A 697 1.02 33.84 18.05
N PRO A 698 2.34 33.72 17.75
CA PRO A 698 2.99 32.43 17.62
C PRO A 698 3.05 31.67 18.95
N TYR A 699 2.73 30.39 18.89
CA TYR A 699 2.81 29.47 20.03
C TYR A 699 4.10 28.66 20.03
N ALA A 700 4.45 28.14 21.19
CA ALA A 700 5.49 27.13 21.38
C ALA A 700 4.89 25.86 21.97
N ILE A 701 5.52 24.70 21.72
CA ILE A 701 5.20 23.46 22.45
C ILE A 701 5.52 23.73 23.93
N GLY A 702 4.60 23.37 24.83
CA GLY A 702 4.73 23.66 26.26
C GLY A 702 4.28 25.06 26.68
N ALA A 703 3.81 25.91 25.73
CA ALA A 703 3.13 27.15 26.11
C ALA A 703 1.82 26.81 26.83
N VAL A 704 1.53 27.55 27.92
CA VAL A 704 0.29 27.41 28.66
C VAL A 704 -0.63 28.54 28.25
N ASP A 705 -1.58 28.26 27.37
CA ASP A 705 -2.56 29.23 26.95
C ASP A 705 -3.82 29.17 27.81
N PHE A 706 -4.59 30.27 27.84
CA PHE A 706 -5.89 30.31 28.52
C PHE A 706 -7.01 30.37 27.52
N THR A 707 -7.60 29.23 27.25
CA THR A 707 -8.83 29.14 26.45
C THR A 707 -10.04 29.44 27.35
N GLY A 708 -10.47 30.68 27.34
CA GLY A 708 -11.38 31.20 28.39
C GLY A 708 -10.71 31.19 29.75
N ASP A 709 -11.37 30.64 30.79
CA ASP A 709 -10.82 30.53 32.17
C ASP A 709 -9.96 29.26 32.39
N MET A 710 -9.78 28.42 31.35
CA MET A 710 -9.08 27.13 31.48
C MET A 710 -7.68 27.19 30.87
N PRO A 711 -6.63 26.90 31.64
CA PRO A 711 -5.29 26.79 31.08
C PRO A 711 -5.12 25.46 30.34
N VAL A 712 -4.43 25.53 29.20
CA VAL A 712 -4.10 24.41 28.34
C VAL A 712 -2.62 24.43 28.02
N ILE A 713 -1.90 23.36 28.32
CA ILE A 713 -0.50 23.21 27.94
C ILE A 713 -0.49 22.67 26.47
N LEU A 714 0.08 23.42 25.54
CA LEU A 714 0.12 23.02 24.13
C LEU A 714 1.09 21.87 23.92
N GLY A 715 0.62 20.84 23.21
CA GLY A 715 1.37 19.65 22.86
C GLY A 715 2.00 19.70 21.46
N PRO A 716 2.73 18.65 21.05
CA PRO A 716 3.44 18.61 19.76
C PRO A 716 2.51 18.53 18.54
N ASP A 717 1.23 18.21 18.72
CA ASP A 717 0.19 18.26 17.68
C ASP A 717 -0.67 19.54 17.81
N GLY A 718 -0.22 20.52 18.62
CA GLY A 718 -0.91 21.77 18.85
C GLY A 718 -0.79 22.77 17.71
N PRO A 719 -1.60 23.86 17.74
CA PRO A 719 -1.54 24.90 16.73
C PRO A 719 -0.28 25.74 16.83
N SER A 720 0.20 26.26 15.71
CA SER A 720 1.36 27.18 15.63
C SER A 720 1.01 28.61 15.95
N LEU A 721 -0.24 28.99 15.76
CA LEU A 721 -0.79 30.34 15.96
C LEU A 721 -2.11 30.25 16.69
N GLY A 722 -2.40 31.25 17.49
CA GLY A 722 -3.69 31.39 18.14
C GLY A 722 -3.85 32.72 18.86
N GLY A 723 -5.07 33.00 19.23
CA GLY A 723 -5.51 34.27 19.85
C GLY A 723 -5.76 34.16 21.32
N PHE A 724 -4.90 33.46 22.09
CA PHE A 724 -5.05 33.34 23.54
C PHE A 724 -3.81 33.76 24.32
N VAL A 725 -4.00 34.32 25.50
CA VAL A 725 -2.90 34.75 26.36
C VAL A 725 -2.10 33.55 26.88
N CYS A 726 -0.77 33.67 26.90
CA CYS A 726 0.17 32.66 27.38
C CYS A 726 1.07 33.25 28.46
N PRO A 727 0.76 33.09 29.77
CA PRO A 727 1.58 33.67 30.83
C PRO A 727 2.91 32.95 31.07
N VAL A 728 3.02 31.65 30.67
CA VAL A 728 4.23 30.86 30.88
C VAL A 728 4.44 29.86 29.74
N THR A 729 5.71 29.45 29.57
CA THR A 729 6.11 28.36 28.66
C THR A 729 7.05 27.39 29.38
N ILE A 730 6.78 26.08 29.28
CA ILE A 730 7.61 25.02 29.87
C ILE A 730 8.96 24.99 29.14
N ILE A 731 10.06 24.85 29.90
CA ILE A 731 11.40 24.72 29.29
C ILE A 731 11.59 23.38 28.60
N GLU A 732 12.44 23.35 27.56
CA GLU A 732 12.69 22.16 26.73
C GLU A 732 13.06 20.91 27.56
N ALA A 733 13.88 21.08 28.62
CA ALA A 733 14.32 20.00 29.50
C ALA A 733 13.17 19.28 30.26
N ASP A 734 12.02 19.92 30.41
CA ASP A 734 10.86 19.39 31.15
C ASP A 734 9.70 18.96 30.19
N LEU A 735 9.78 19.23 28.87
CA LEU A 735 8.72 18.92 27.90
C LEU A 735 8.35 17.44 27.85
N TRP A 736 9.30 16.55 28.08
CA TRP A 736 9.06 15.11 28.12
C TRP A 736 8.01 14.72 29.18
N GLN A 737 7.91 15.45 30.31
CA GLN A 737 6.94 15.18 31.36
C GLN A 737 5.49 15.34 30.87
N LEU A 738 5.27 16.20 29.87
CA LEU A 738 3.97 16.39 29.23
C LEU A 738 3.41 15.07 28.68
N GLY A 739 4.30 14.24 28.14
CA GLY A 739 3.96 12.92 27.64
C GLY A 739 3.46 11.93 28.69
N GLN A 740 3.74 12.18 29.94
CA GLN A 740 3.41 11.28 31.05
C GLN A 740 2.24 11.77 31.92
N LEU A 741 1.56 12.86 31.52
CA LEU A 741 0.40 13.38 32.22
C LEU A 741 -0.87 12.60 31.87
N LYS A 742 -1.58 12.14 32.88
CA LYS A 742 -2.91 11.51 32.76
C LYS A 742 -3.96 12.25 33.57
N ALA A 743 -5.22 12.02 33.29
CA ALA A 743 -6.35 12.60 34.02
C ALA A 743 -6.21 12.40 35.56
N GLY A 744 -6.37 13.47 36.32
CA GLY A 744 -6.26 13.47 37.75
C GLY A 744 -4.85 13.69 38.31
N ASP A 745 -3.77 13.59 37.50
CA ASP A 745 -2.41 13.96 37.88
C ASP A 745 -2.37 15.46 38.23
N LYS A 746 -1.39 15.87 39.07
CA LYS A 746 -1.19 17.26 39.46
C LYS A 746 0.03 17.83 38.75
N VAL A 747 -0.06 19.10 38.34
CA VAL A 747 1.02 19.87 37.74
C VAL A 747 1.25 21.10 38.56
N ARG A 748 2.52 21.34 38.94
CA ARG A 748 2.94 22.58 39.58
C ARG A 748 4.02 23.26 38.77
N PHE A 749 3.77 24.50 38.38
CA PHE A 749 4.71 25.30 37.62
C PHE A 749 5.69 25.99 38.54
N THR A 750 6.98 26.01 38.18
CA THR A 750 8.04 26.66 38.90
C THR A 750 8.75 27.65 37.98
N PRO A 751 8.68 28.96 38.24
CA PRO A 751 9.33 29.94 37.37
C PRO A 751 10.85 29.85 37.47
N VAL A 752 11.53 29.95 36.32
CA VAL A 752 12.99 29.98 36.22
C VAL A 752 13.43 31.08 35.26
N SER A 753 14.67 31.60 35.47
CA SER A 753 15.23 32.58 34.54
C SER A 753 15.77 31.90 33.25
N VAL A 754 15.92 32.70 32.19
CA VAL A 754 16.50 32.24 30.92
C VAL A 754 17.95 31.78 31.12
N GLU A 755 18.70 32.45 31.98
CA GLU A 755 20.08 32.10 32.30
C GLU A 755 20.17 30.75 33.01
N ALA A 756 19.24 30.44 33.92
CA ALA A 756 19.16 29.12 34.56
C ALA A 756 18.85 28.01 33.56
N CYS A 757 17.99 28.26 32.58
CA CYS A 757 17.71 27.31 31.48
C CYS A 757 18.96 27.03 30.62
N HIS A 758 19.74 28.05 30.29
CA HIS A 758 20.97 27.89 29.51
C HIS A 758 22.03 27.09 30.26
N ALA A 759 22.19 27.33 31.57
CA ALA A 759 23.15 26.62 32.41
C ALA A 759 22.86 25.09 32.46
N GLU A 760 21.60 24.71 32.53
CA GLU A 760 21.20 23.29 32.53
C GLU A 760 21.34 22.61 31.16
N ARG A 761 21.14 23.34 30.06
CA ARG A 761 21.37 22.81 28.71
C ARG A 761 22.83 22.43 28.49
N CYS A 762 23.76 23.25 29.03
CA CYS A 762 25.20 22.94 29.04
C CYS A 762 25.53 21.75 29.96
N GLY A 763 24.84 21.59 31.10
CA GLY A 763 25.03 20.48 32.03
C GLY A 763 24.51 19.14 31.48
N SER A 764 23.37 19.15 30.80
CA SER A 764 22.80 17.95 30.19
C SER A 764 23.57 17.46 28.95
N ALA A 765 24.18 18.36 28.18
CA ALA A 765 25.07 18.01 27.09
C ALA A 765 26.34 17.28 27.56
N LEU A 766 26.89 17.69 28.72
CA LEU A 766 28.04 17.01 29.32
C LEU A 766 27.69 15.65 29.94
N ALA A 767 26.45 15.45 30.38
CA ALA A 767 25.98 14.14 30.87
C ALA A 767 25.67 13.13 29.77
N SER A 768 25.36 13.57 28.53
CA SER A 768 25.11 12.70 27.38
C SER A 768 26.41 12.17 26.75
N GLU A 769 27.56 12.75 27.02
CA GLU A 769 28.86 12.26 26.55
C GLU A 769 29.48 11.15 27.44
N GLY A 770 28.82 10.75 28.51
CA GLY A 770 29.31 9.77 29.47
C GLY A 770 28.97 8.32 29.29
N TYR A 771 28.41 7.90 28.12
CA TYR A 771 28.17 6.47 27.84
C TYR A 771 29.39 5.86 27.18
N ILE A 772 30.35 5.37 27.98
CA ILE A 772 31.43 4.47 27.54
C ILE A 772 30.95 3.04 27.84
N PRO A 773 30.81 2.14 26.84
CA PRO A 773 30.59 0.74 27.17
C PRO A 773 31.84 0.15 27.81
N ASP A 774 31.70 -0.54 28.92
CA ASP A 774 32.77 -1.30 29.57
C ASP A 774 33.35 -2.32 28.60
N ALA A 775 34.51 -2.01 28.06
CA ALA A 775 35.35 -2.98 27.37
C ALA A 775 36.31 -3.59 28.38
N GLU A 776 36.17 -4.86 28.66
CA GLU A 776 37.10 -5.66 29.45
C GLU A 776 38.53 -5.49 28.96
N ASN A 777 39.41 -5.25 29.91
CA ASN A 777 40.81 -5.00 29.84
C ASN A 777 41.62 -6.15 29.23
N PRO A 778 42.59 -5.90 28.34
CA PRO A 778 43.83 -6.64 28.39
C PRO A 778 45.04 -5.72 28.51
N SER A 779 45.87 -6.15 29.44
CA SER A 779 47.13 -5.65 29.91
C SER A 779 48.13 -5.20 28.87
N THR A 780 48.84 -4.12 29.23
CA THR A 780 50.23 -3.75 28.98
C THR A 780 50.75 -3.67 27.56
N ALA A 781 50.98 -2.43 27.12
CA ALA A 781 52.17 -2.01 26.33
C ALA A 781 52.39 -0.50 26.46
N THR A 782 53.61 -0.13 26.75
CA THR A 782 54.19 1.18 26.96
C THR A 782 54.11 2.14 25.78
N PRO A 783 54.17 3.48 25.98
CA PRO A 783 53.95 4.45 24.91
C PRO A 783 55.23 4.79 24.17
N SER A 784 55.15 4.86 22.84
CA SER A 784 56.13 5.52 22.01
C SER A 784 55.50 6.69 21.26
N SER A 785 56.07 7.84 21.56
CA SER A 785 55.86 9.13 20.92
C SER A 785 56.04 9.09 19.39
N ARG A 786 55.07 9.56 18.64
CA ARG A 786 55.27 10.34 17.42
C ARG A 786 54.03 11.14 17.04
N ALA A 787 54.22 12.45 17.09
CA ALA A 787 53.31 13.43 16.50
C ALA A 787 53.30 13.28 14.99
N SER A 788 52.14 13.27 14.37
CA SER A 788 52.00 13.67 12.99
C SER A 788 50.62 14.28 12.77
N SER A 789 50.68 15.42 12.15
CA SER A 789 49.69 16.41 11.76
C SER A 789 48.42 15.86 11.13
N LEU A 790 47.29 16.40 11.63
CA LEU A 790 45.96 16.33 10.96
C LEU A 790 45.95 17.23 9.74
N PRO A 791 45.33 16.83 8.62
CA PRO A 791 44.97 17.74 7.56
C PRO A 791 43.63 18.40 7.88
N GLN A 792 43.65 19.72 7.91
CA GLN A 792 42.44 20.54 7.92
C GLN A 792 41.74 20.43 6.54
N GLY A 793 40.57 19.79 6.50
CA GLY A 793 39.70 19.83 5.35
C GLY A 793 38.65 20.92 5.55
N ASN A 794 38.79 22.01 4.77
CA ASN A 794 37.80 23.08 4.68
C ASN A 794 36.51 22.58 4.05
N ALA A 795 35.45 22.52 4.85
CA ALA A 795 34.10 22.44 4.32
C ALA A 795 33.55 23.86 4.11
N ASN A 796 33.59 24.30 2.87
CA ASN A 796 32.96 25.55 2.44
C ASN A 796 31.44 25.35 2.34
N PHE A 797 30.71 25.82 3.33
CA PHE A 797 29.29 26.10 3.21
C PHE A 797 29.11 27.37 2.37
N ARG A 798 28.59 27.24 1.16
CA ARG A 798 28.13 28.38 0.38
C ARG A 798 26.85 28.92 1.00
N ARG A 799 26.97 30.08 1.63
CA ARG A 799 25.84 30.98 1.95
C ARG A 799 25.36 31.58 0.63
N SER A 800 24.12 31.38 0.28
CA SER A 800 23.47 32.18 -0.76
C SER A 800 23.16 33.57 -0.18
N GLU A 801 23.86 34.58 -0.70
CA GLU A 801 23.59 35.97 -0.41
C GLU A 801 22.28 36.37 -1.09
N LEU A 802 21.29 36.78 -0.28
CA LEU A 802 20.15 37.56 -0.71
C LEU A 802 20.65 39.00 -0.86
N VAL A 803 20.71 39.47 -2.12
CA VAL A 803 20.98 40.85 -2.48
C VAL A 803 19.82 41.72 -1.94
N ARG A 804 20.16 42.66 -1.05
CA ARG A 804 19.32 43.80 -0.70
C ARG A 804 19.53 44.84 -1.75
N GLU A 805 18.50 45.19 -2.51
CA GLU A 805 18.47 46.42 -3.28
C GLU A 805 17.95 47.54 -2.40
N ASP A 806 18.84 48.52 -2.12
CA ASP A 806 18.51 49.78 -1.52
C ASP A 806 17.85 50.67 -2.59
N TYR A 807 16.66 51.15 -2.28
CA TYR A 807 15.96 52.20 -3.06
C TYR A 807 16.35 53.56 -2.51
N SER A 808 16.92 54.44 -3.37
CA SER A 808 17.04 55.87 -3.13
C SER A 808 16.41 56.61 -4.31
N PRO A 809 15.61 57.65 -4.07
CA PRO A 809 14.87 58.35 -5.12
C PRO A 809 15.64 59.55 -5.63
N ASP A 810 15.63 59.79 -6.97
CA ASP A 810 15.56 61.15 -7.53
C ASP A 810 15.40 61.14 -9.05
N ALA A 811 14.34 61.85 -9.45
CA ALA A 811 14.07 62.80 -10.50
C ALA A 811 14.39 62.52 -11.99
N GLU A 812 13.38 62.76 -12.76
CA GLU A 812 13.21 63.52 -13.99
C GLU A 812 12.66 62.82 -15.23
N ASN A 813 11.45 63.24 -15.58
CA ASN A 813 10.74 63.13 -16.83
C ASN A 813 11.38 64.11 -17.89
N PRO A 814 11.14 64.10 -19.21
CA PRO A 814 9.85 63.80 -19.91
C PRO A 814 9.93 63.26 -21.35
N SER A 815 8.78 62.90 -21.85
CA SER A 815 8.23 63.23 -23.18
C SER A 815 7.92 62.11 -24.19
N THR A 816 6.63 61.93 -24.42
CA THR A 816 5.88 61.88 -25.69
C THR A 816 6.04 60.67 -26.63
N ALA A 817 4.98 59.87 -26.75
CA ALA A 817 4.16 59.73 -27.94
C ALA A 817 3.07 58.63 -27.77
N THR A 818 1.83 59.00 -27.85
CA THR A 818 0.59 58.25 -28.12
C THR A 818 0.33 58.17 -29.63
N PRO A 819 -0.70 57.51 -30.16
CA PRO A 819 -1.46 56.30 -29.79
C PRO A 819 -1.78 55.39 -31.01
N SER A 820 -2.27 54.17 -30.78
CA SER A 820 -3.41 53.71 -31.58
C SER A 820 -4.07 52.43 -31.06
N SER A 821 -5.33 52.58 -30.88
CA SER A 821 -6.45 51.69 -30.62
C SER A 821 -6.48 50.36 -31.36
N ARG A 822 -6.86 49.29 -30.67
CA ARG A 822 -8.01 48.45 -31.06
C ARG A 822 -8.45 47.54 -29.89
N ALA A 823 -9.68 47.80 -29.48
CA ALA A 823 -10.43 46.98 -28.56
C ALA A 823 -10.89 45.69 -29.27
N SER A 824 -10.81 44.56 -28.56
CA SER A 824 -11.69 43.42 -28.79
C SER A 824 -12.11 42.84 -27.45
N GLN A 825 -13.39 42.77 -27.27
CA GLN A 825 -14.14 42.33 -26.13
C GLN A 825 -13.93 40.82 -25.87
N ILE A 826 -13.73 40.43 -24.60
CA ILE A 826 -13.90 39.06 -24.12
C ILE A 826 -15.00 39.10 -23.06
N PRO A 827 -15.99 38.20 -23.13
CA PRO A 827 -17.11 38.19 -22.21
C PRO A 827 -16.71 37.61 -20.84
N GLN A 828 -17.15 38.30 -19.81
CA GLN A 828 -17.11 37.81 -18.44
C GLN A 828 -18.07 36.62 -18.27
N SER A 829 -17.58 35.43 -17.90
CA SER A 829 -18.38 34.38 -17.32
C SER A 829 -18.02 34.27 -15.84
N THR A 830 -19.02 34.39 -15.04
CA THR A 830 -19.11 34.33 -13.60
C THR A 830 -18.51 33.00 -13.04
N ALA A 831 -17.40 33.11 -12.35
CA ALA A 831 -16.91 32.05 -11.46
C ALA A 831 -17.37 32.37 -10.04
N ASN A 832 -18.36 31.63 -9.53
CA ASN A 832 -18.79 31.64 -8.15
C ASN A 832 -17.70 31.04 -7.28
N SER A 833 -17.15 31.87 -6.42
CA SER A 833 -16.29 31.51 -5.29
C SER A 833 -17.06 30.68 -4.26
N ARG A 834 -16.76 29.39 -4.14
CA ARG A 834 -16.94 28.64 -2.90
C ARG A 834 -15.59 28.50 -2.22
N ARG A 835 -15.24 29.46 -1.41
CA ARG A 835 -14.22 29.37 -0.37
C ARG A 835 -14.77 30.00 0.89
N SER A 836 -14.51 29.34 2.02
CA SER A 836 -14.86 29.73 3.40
C SER A 836 -16.23 29.28 3.90
N GLU A 837 -16.29 27.98 4.26
CA GLU A 837 -17.16 27.49 5.35
C GLU A 837 -16.57 26.19 5.90
N LEU A 838 -15.52 26.29 6.66
CA LEU A 838 -14.98 25.19 7.46
C LEU A 838 -14.14 25.71 8.65
N VAL A 839 -14.62 26.75 9.29
CA VAL A 839 -14.21 27.09 10.67
C VAL A 839 -15.34 27.87 11.31
N ARG A 840 -16.33 27.18 11.86
CA ARG A 840 -17.26 27.67 12.89
C ARG A 840 -18.30 26.61 13.20
N GLU A 841 -17.94 25.66 14.03
CA GLU A 841 -18.93 24.97 14.89
C GLU A 841 -18.17 24.46 16.13
N GLY A 842 -18.31 25.15 17.19
CA GLY A 842 -17.78 24.83 18.52
C GLY A 842 -18.36 25.73 19.57
N TYR A 843 -19.66 25.95 19.57
CA TYR A 843 -20.34 26.62 20.67
C TYR A 843 -21.50 25.74 21.14
N ILE A 844 -21.39 25.20 22.34
CA ILE A 844 -22.48 24.60 23.11
C ILE A 844 -22.84 25.61 24.19
N PRO A 845 -24.08 26.15 24.23
CA PRO A 845 -24.54 26.94 25.36
C PRO A 845 -25.05 26.04 26.48
N ASP A 846 -24.80 26.48 27.69
CA ASP A 846 -25.20 25.90 28.97
C ASP A 846 -26.71 25.67 29.10
N ALA A 847 -27.03 24.54 29.73
CA ALA A 847 -28.37 24.15 30.12
C ALA A 847 -28.76 24.76 31.48
N GLU A 848 -29.80 25.54 31.54
CA GLU A 848 -30.60 25.74 32.74
C GLU A 848 -31.97 25.05 32.61
N ASN A 849 -32.29 24.24 33.59
CA ASN A 849 -33.55 23.56 33.90
C ASN A 849 -34.39 24.49 34.81
N PRO A 850 -35.67 24.21 35.21
CA PRO A 850 -36.71 23.34 34.69
C PRO A 850 -38.17 23.91 34.70
N SER A 851 -39.11 23.08 34.27
CA SER A 851 -40.42 22.87 34.84
C SER A 851 -41.66 23.10 33.90
N THR A 852 -42.51 22.08 33.99
CA THR A 852 -43.95 21.98 33.73
C THR A 852 -44.45 21.62 32.33
N ALA A 853 -44.93 20.39 32.23
CA ALA A 853 -45.95 19.91 31.29
C ALA A 853 -47.34 20.59 31.58
N PRO A 854 -48.43 20.50 30.75
CA PRO A 854 -48.75 19.37 29.89
C PRO A 854 -49.47 19.68 28.53
N ASP A 855 -49.56 18.61 27.74
CA ASP A 855 -50.69 18.18 26.90
C ASP A 855 -50.99 18.72 25.50
N SER A 856 -51.07 17.78 24.60
CA SER A 856 -52.08 17.47 23.58
C SER A 856 -51.68 17.58 22.11
N SER A 857 -51.63 16.36 21.55
CA SER A 857 -52.20 15.92 20.24
C SER A 857 -51.82 16.63 18.92
N ARG A 858 -51.19 15.88 18.02
CA ARG A 858 -51.67 15.42 16.68
C ARG A 858 -50.53 15.07 15.74
N THR A 859 -50.45 13.79 15.48
CA THR A 859 -50.16 13.06 14.21
C THR A 859 -49.58 13.81 13.02
N SER A 860 -48.40 13.38 12.54
CA SER A 860 -48.17 12.49 11.39
C SER A 860 -46.71 12.51 10.96
N PRO A 861 -46.21 11.53 10.19
CA PRO A 861 -44.90 10.93 10.39
C PRO A 861 -43.88 11.44 9.37
N LEU A 862 -42.65 11.54 9.80
CA LEU A 862 -41.50 11.69 8.91
C LEU A 862 -40.53 10.54 9.11
N LEU A 863 -40.21 9.92 8.00
CA LEU A 863 -39.34 8.79 7.77
C LEU A 863 -37.96 8.94 8.45
N GLN A 864 -37.68 8.04 9.39
CA GLN A 864 -36.30 7.76 9.82
C GLN A 864 -35.77 6.62 8.97
N GLY A 865 -34.79 6.92 8.11
CA GLY A 865 -33.98 5.93 7.42
C GLY A 865 -32.83 5.49 8.32
N THR A 866 -32.95 4.36 8.98
CA THR A 866 -31.85 3.68 9.65
C THR A 866 -31.10 2.85 8.63
N ALA A 867 -29.81 3.18 8.40
CA ALA A 867 -28.89 2.36 7.63
C ALA A 867 -28.50 1.13 8.47
N ASN A 868 -29.07 -0.01 8.14
CA ASN A 868 -28.63 -1.31 8.63
C ASN A 868 -27.52 -1.84 7.73
N PHE A 869 -26.32 -1.92 8.25
CA PHE A 869 -25.23 -2.74 7.72
C PHE A 869 -25.63 -4.23 7.83
N ARG A 870 -25.93 -4.86 6.72
CA ARG A 870 -26.01 -6.33 6.63
C ARG A 870 -24.62 -6.87 6.33
N ARG A 871 -24.07 -7.61 7.29
CA ARG A 871 -22.99 -8.58 7.10
C ARG A 871 -23.46 -9.66 6.13
N SER A 872 -22.75 -9.86 5.05
CA SER A 872 -22.90 -11.03 4.19
C SER A 872 -22.22 -12.20 4.86
N GLU A 873 -23.01 -13.15 5.37
CA GLU A 873 -22.53 -14.47 5.79
C GLU A 873 -22.31 -15.33 4.55
N LEU A 874 -21.10 -15.87 4.45
CA LEU A 874 -20.76 -16.98 3.56
C LEU A 874 -21.38 -18.26 4.10
N VAL A 875 -22.31 -18.81 3.33
CA VAL A 875 -22.98 -20.10 3.54
C VAL A 875 -21.96 -21.23 3.56
N ARG A 876 -21.88 -21.94 4.69
CA ARG A 876 -21.43 -23.32 4.75
C ARG A 876 -22.65 -24.20 4.73
N GLU A 877 -22.88 -24.89 3.63
CA GLU A 877 -23.81 -26.01 3.56
C GLU A 877 -23.16 -27.27 4.15
N GLY A 878 -23.91 -27.97 4.95
CA GLY A 878 -23.52 -29.28 5.41
C GLY A 878 -24.57 -29.96 6.33
N TYR A 879 -25.47 -30.72 5.74
CA TYR A 879 -26.20 -31.87 6.28
C TYR A 879 -27.18 -31.69 7.44
N SER A 880 -28.45 -31.87 7.10
CA SER A 880 -29.50 -32.44 7.96
C SER A 880 -29.67 -33.91 7.67
N PRO A 881 -30.03 -34.79 8.67
CA PRO A 881 -31.31 -35.44 8.57
C PRO A 881 -32.12 -35.48 9.88
N ASP A 882 -33.40 -35.73 9.66
CA ASP A 882 -34.58 -35.74 10.51
C ASP A 882 -34.57 -36.61 11.78
N ALA A 883 -35.46 -36.16 12.68
CA ALA A 883 -36.44 -36.88 13.47
C ALA A 883 -36.13 -37.20 14.95
N GLU A 884 -37.06 -36.64 15.77
CA GLU A 884 -37.67 -37.21 16.98
C GLU A 884 -36.98 -37.09 18.36
N ASN A 885 -37.56 -36.19 19.16
CA ASN A 885 -37.57 -36.15 20.62
C ASN A 885 -38.45 -37.28 21.18
N PRO A 886 -38.43 -37.76 22.48
CA PRO A 886 -38.22 -36.98 23.70
C PRO A 886 -37.55 -37.71 24.92
N SER A 887 -37.28 -36.87 25.95
CA SER A 887 -37.33 -37.18 27.41
C SER A 887 -36.10 -37.63 28.19
N ALA A 888 -35.76 -36.73 29.13
CA ALA A 888 -35.44 -36.93 30.57
C ALA A 888 -34.44 -38.02 31.06
N ALA A 889 -33.37 -37.61 31.69
CA ALA A 889 -32.93 -37.89 33.09
C ALA A 889 -31.41 -37.87 33.27
N THR A 890 -30.95 -37.07 34.20
CA THR A 890 -29.64 -37.07 34.88
C THR A 890 -29.50 -38.24 35.90
N PRO A 891 -28.33 -38.40 36.65
CA PRO A 891 -26.92 -38.50 36.31
C PRO A 891 -26.23 -39.73 36.97
N SER A 892 -24.98 -40.06 36.68
CA SER A 892 -24.00 -40.51 37.71
C SER A 892 -22.63 -40.98 37.14
N SER A 893 -21.63 -40.40 37.73
CA SER A 893 -20.26 -40.90 38.00
C SER A 893 -19.81 -42.34 37.68
N ARG A 894 -18.66 -42.53 37.10
CA ARG A 894 -17.46 -43.15 37.70
C ARG A 894 -16.32 -43.36 36.70
N ALA A 895 -15.14 -43.15 37.27
CA ALA A 895 -13.80 -43.37 36.76
C ALA A 895 -13.50 -44.82 36.32
N SER A 896 -12.55 -44.97 35.40
CA SER A 896 -11.29 -45.70 35.62
C SER A 896 -10.59 -46.10 34.31
N SER A 897 -9.27 -45.80 34.33
CA SER A 897 -8.13 -46.63 33.95
C SER A 897 -7.73 -46.83 32.50
N LEU A 898 -6.56 -46.28 32.27
CA LEU A 898 -5.56 -46.66 31.27
C LEU A 898 -5.21 -48.16 31.31
N PRO A 899 -4.63 -48.72 30.23
CA PRO A 899 -3.28 -49.19 30.41
C PRO A 899 -2.29 -48.77 29.29
N GLN A 900 -1.04 -48.70 29.76
CA GLN A 900 0.22 -48.57 29.01
C GLN A 900 0.57 -49.87 28.27
N GLY A 901 1.42 -49.77 27.27
CA GLY A 901 2.13 -50.90 26.65
C GLY A 901 2.92 -50.50 25.44
N THR A 902 4.12 -50.04 25.63
CA THR A 902 5.48 -50.54 25.26
C THR A 902 5.84 -50.61 23.77
N ALA A 903 6.84 -49.76 23.45
CA ALA A 903 8.06 -49.90 22.66
C ALA A 903 8.33 -51.19 21.82
N ASN A 904 8.77 -51.01 20.56
CA ASN A 904 10.16 -51.20 20.10
C ASN A 904 10.34 -51.15 18.59
N SER A 905 11.35 -50.42 18.23
CA SER A 905 12.41 -50.57 17.20
C SER A 905 12.07 -51.25 15.85
N ARG A 906 12.19 -50.58 14.78
CA ARG A 906 13.32 -50.51 13.82
C ARG A 906 13.16 -49.37 12.86
#